data_b3f32a9369e3e0f2e5991b3f2c5869c7
#
_entry.id   b3f32a9369e3e0f2e5991b3f2c5869c7
#
_cell.length_a   1.000
_cell.length_b   1.000
_cell.length_c   1.000
_cell.angle_alpha   90.00
_cell.angle_beta   90.00
_cell.angle_gamma   90.00
#
_symmetry.space_group_name_H-M   'P 1'
#
loop_
_entity.id
_entity.type
_entity.pdbx_description
1 polymer ?
#
loop_
_entity_poly.entity_id
_entity_poly.type
_entity_poly.pdbx_seq_one_letter_code
_entity_poly.pdbx_strand_id
1 'polypeptide(L)'
;MQERPDGELLRRLRTTAGRTLADLADAAHVGVRTLSDIERGVARRPQRATIEAIAAALGVTSAERDALLSIGRARPSTEASAPDVVGDFTGRDRELGRVLDRLRGAHPGAVIVSGGPGVGKSTFAAEALRVRGVPWIHVDLGGQTAAPLSALDVLRRLVSLATDGTEEAPVIFDAAAARWRELSADHRHAVLLDDAGSEAQVRPVVDAAGPGVPVIVTSRSPLAGLDAGLRLQVEPMPRADGLALLERIVPDAASEPALAAVAEHCAGIPLALRIAGSRIAARTDDVDGFLGAMRAEEQRLGALRHGDRSVEAAFAVSYERLPSVTAQVFRSLAVIDGTSFDARTGGAPLRLDDVTAEDALEELVDLGLVEPRGGNRYHVHDLLRAFGADRIDAEDGPGASRALRERLHRSVLSSLDRAARRFAPESARRDQADPEFADPAAAKRWITGEVDHWWAAFRAAVSDGLHGDVIRTAAGLEWFSNLWPAWGHWYELFGDAVDAAHAADDRASAARLLGLQTWAALMERGDRTGALELATRGLADARAADDDAVSASAEYHVAWAHLALRQPELALPHIDAAIDGNTRTGDDAALVQCRSMAGAALHLLGRHAEAIASFRAVLRDLQRVGEGDPGAVFTRVVALEEIAKSANALGRWDEARDAADAGFGAASALSWDTGAARALRQRAEALFGSGEADGARRDAERGIALVDADRADAQAAVVLGELRALLERIDGRAP
;
A
#
# COMPACT_ATOMS: atom_id res chain seq x y z
N MET A 1 -31.20 14.79 2.52
CA MET A 1 -30.52 14.40 3.77
C MET A 1 -30.63 12.87 3.83
N GLN A 2 -29.65 12.15 3.26
CA GLN A 2 -29.60 10.69 3.35
C GLN A 2 -29.11 10.33 4.75
N GLU A 3 -29.95 9.64 5.53
CA GLU A 3 -29.58 9.07 6.82
C GLU A 3 -28.44 8.05 6.58
N ARG A 4 -27.32 8.23 7.27
CA ARG A 4 -26.20 7.28 7.17
C ARG A 4 -26.55 6.00 7.93
N PRO A 5 -26.19 4.81 7.39
CA PRO A 5 -26.54 3.51 7.99
C PRO A 5 -26.02 3.29 9.42
N ASP A 6 -25.00 4.04 9.85
CA ASP A 6 -24.30 3.86 11.12
C ASP A 6 -25.11 4.34 12.34
N GLY A 7 -25.80 5.48 12.25
CA GLY A 7 -26.65 6.00 13.33
C GLY A 7 -27.98 5.22 13.47
N GLU A 8 -28.42 4.59 12.40
CA GLU A 8 -29.64 3.80 12.36
C GLU A 8 -29.52 2.50 13.20
N LEU A 9 -28.32 1.92 13.27
CA LEU A 9 -28.06 0.75 14.11
C LEU A 9 -28.29 1.10 15.59
N LEU A 10 -27.70 2.19 16.09
CA LEU A 10 -27.85 2.62 17.47
C LEU A 10 -29.31 2.92 17.79
N ARG A 11 -29.99 3.66 16.91
CA ARG A 11 -31.41 3.99 17.03
C ARG A 11 -32.29 2.73 17.09
N ARG A 12 -32.02 1.75 16.23
CA ARG A 12 -32.72 0.46 16.20
C ARG A 12 -32.52 -0.31 17.51
N LEU A 13 -31.28 -0.43 17.99
CA LEU A 13 -30.99 -1.14 19.26
C LEU A 13 -31.64 -0.46 20.44
N ARG A 14 -31.62 0.87 20.53
CA ARG A 14 -32.29 1.65 21.58
C ARG A 14 -33.80 1.43 21.54
N THR A 15 -34.43 1.52 20.38
CA THR A 15 -35.88 1.31 20.24
C THR A 15 -36.31 -0.11 20.53
N THR A 16 -35.50 -1.09 20.13
CA THR A 16 -35.73 -2.52 20.48
C THR A 16 -35.63 -2.74 21.99
N ALA A 17 -34.72 -2.04 22.66
CA ALA A 17 -34.60 -2.06 24.14
C ALA A 17 -35.71 -1.24 24.84
N GLY A 18 -36.62 -0.61 24.12
CA GLY A 18 -37.74 0.17 24.66
C GLY A 18 -37.29 1.44 25.39
N ARG A 19 -36.11 1.98 25.10
CA ARG A 19 -35.54 3.14 25.82
C ARG A 19 -35.73 4.43 25.04
N THR A 20 -36.06 5.53 25.74
CA THR A 20 -35.98 6.88 25.19
C THR A 20 -34.52 7.33 25.07
N LEU A 21 -34.27 8.42 24.34
CA LEU A 21 -32.94 9.05 24.28
C LEU A 21 -32.47 9.48 25.67
N ALA A 22 -33.37 10.02 26.50
CA ALA A 22 -33.05 10.43 27.85
C ALA A 22 -32.69 9.26 28.76
N ASP A 23 -33.47 8.16 28.71
CA ASP A 23 -33.22 6.98 29.55
C ASP A 23 -31.90 6.32 29.20
N LEU A 24 -31.53 6.28 27.94
CA LEU A 24 -30.24 5.70 27.50
C LEU A 24 -29.07 6.62 27.84
N ALA A 25 -29.25 7.93 27.68
CA ALA A 25 -28.23 8.91 28.03
C ALA A 25 -27.89 8.85 29.53
N ASP A 26 -28.91 8.79 30.40
CA ASP A 26 -28.73 8.64 31.84
C ASP A 26 -28.06 7.32 32.21
N ALA A 27 -28.50 6.20 31.61
CA ALA A 27 -27.94 4.88 31.86
C ALA A 27 -26.49 4.70 31.41
N ALA A 28 -26.11 5.38 30.33
CA ALA A 28 -24.75 5.38 29.74
C ALA A 28 -23.86 6.51 30.30
N HIS A 29 -24.41 7.39 31.16
CA HIS A 29 -23.73 8.58 31.66
C HIS A 29 -23.19 9.52 30.55
N VAL A 30 -23.94 9.65 29.44
CA VAL A 30 -23.61 10.50 28.30
C VAL A 30 -24.64 11.61 28.13
N GLY A 31 -24.29 12.70 27.46
CA GLY A 31 -25.24 13.76 27.17
C GLY A 31 -26.32 13.31 26.20
N VAL A 32 -27.61 13.68 26.43
CA VAL A 32 -28.73 13.42 25.50
C VAL A 32 -28.44 13.96 24.10
N ARG A 33 -27.76 15.12 24.01
CA ARG A 33 -27.35 15.73 22.72
C ARG A 33 -26.30 14.85 22.02
N THR A 34 -25.30 14.36 22.73
CA THR A 34 -24.28 13.46 22.20
C THR A 34 -24.91 12.21 21.61
N LEU A 35 -25.81 11.57 22.33
CA LEU A 35 -26.50 10.37 21.88
C LEU A 35 -27.38 10.67 20.63
N SER A 36 -28.10 11.80 20.64
CA SER A 36 -28.89 12.25 19.48
C SER A 36 -28.02 12.55 18.27
N ASP A 37 -26.85 13.13 18.47
CA ASP A 37 -25.90 13.45 17.40
C ASP A 37 -25.29 12.19 16.79
N ILE A 38 -25.03 11.15 17.57
CA ILE A 38 -24.61 9.84 17.09
C ILE A 38 -25.74 9.18 16.27
N GLU A 39 -26.99 9.15 16.77
CA GLU A 39 -28.11 8.55 16.04
C GLU A 39 -28.43 9.28 14.71
N ARG A 40 -28.19 10.58 14.64
CA ARG A 40 -28.39 11.37 13.42
C ARG A 40 -27.17 11.36 12.49
N GLY A 41 -26.08 10.68 12.89
CA GLY A 41 -24.84 10.66 12.12
C GLY A 41 -24.14 12.02 12.03
N VAL A 42 -24.47 12.96 12.96
CA VAL A 42 -23.81 14.28 13.08
C VAL A 42 -22.47 14.12 13.79
N ALA A 43 -22.42 13.30 14.84
CA ALA A 43 -21.16 12.88 15.46
C ALA A 43 -20.49 11.86 14.54
N ARG A 44 -19.50 12.31 13.79
CA ARG A 44 -18.83 11.50 12.77
C ARG A 44 -17.94 10.40 13.37
N ARG A 45 -17.41 10.60 14.59
CA ARG A 45 -16.58 9.65 15.33
C ARG A 45 -16.87 9.81 16.84
N PRO A 46 -17.88 9.11 17.37
CA PRO A 46 -18.11 9.11 18.80
C PRO A 46 -16.94 8.38 19.50
N GLN A 47 -16.54 8.92 20.66
CA GLN A 47 -15.47 8.31 21.47
C GLN A 47 -15.80 6.85 21.79
N ARG A 48 -14.80 5.99 21.76
CA ARG A 48 -14.95 4.55 22.05
C ARG A 48 -15.57 4.33 23.42
N ALA A 49 -15.08 5.04 24.43
CA ALA A 49 -15.64 4.98 25.79
C ALA A 49 -17.14 5.33 25.83
N THR A 50 -17.56 6.31 25.03
CA THR A 50 -18.98 6.69 24.86
C THR A 50 -19.79 5.55 24.25
N ILE A 51 -19.30 4.92 23.18
CA ILE A 51 -19.97 3.80 22.53
C ILE A 51 -19.99 2.56 23.44
N GLU A 52 -18.90 2.28 24.16
CA GLU A 52 -18.85 1.18 25.14
C GLU A 52 -19.85 1.38 26.28
N ALA A 53 -19.95 2.60 26.80
CA ALA A 53 -20.94 2.94 27.83
C ALA A 53 -22.38 2.76 27.30
N ILE A 54 -22.64 3.19 26.07
CA ILE A 54 -23.93 3.01 25.39
C ILE A 54 -24.24 1.51 25.18
N ALA A 55 -23.28 0.75 24.69
CA ALA A 55 -23.40 -0.69 24.45
C ALA A 55 -23.65 -1.46 25.75
N ALA A 56 -22.93 -1.12 26.83
CA ALA A 56 -23.13 -1.67 28.15
C ALA A 56 -24.52 -1.34 28.71
N ALA A 57 -24.97 -0.08 28.57
CA ALA A 57 -26.30 0.37 28.98
C ALA A 57 -27.44 -0.32 28.20
N LEU A 58 -27.21 -0.67 26.93
CA LEU A 58 -28.15 -1.40 26.10
C LEU A 58 -28.14 -2.91 26.33
N GLY A 59 -27.09 -3.46 26.95
CA GLY A 59 -26.97 -4.91 27.18
C GLY A 59 -26.86 -5.71 25.88
N VAL A 60 -26.22 -5.17 24.85
CA VAL A 60 -26.13 -5.76 23.51
C VAL A 60 -25.21 -6.99 23.48
N THR A 61 -25.39 -7.85 22.49
CA THR A 61 -24.50 -8.99 22.23
C THR A 61 -23.08 -8.55 21.82
N SER A 62 -22.11 -9.45 21.93
CA SER A 62 -20.73 -9.18 21.47
C SER A 62 -20.68 -8.68 20.01
N ALA A 63 -21.44 -9.32 19.10
CA ALA A 63 -21.51 -8.92 17.69
C ALA A 63 -22.13 -7.52 17.47
N GLU A 64 -23.17 -7.19 18.25
CA GLU A 64 -23.83 -5.87 18.21
C GLU A 64 -22.93 -4.80 18.83
N ARG A 65 -22.18 -5.13 19.88
CA ARG A 65 -21.17 -4.25 20.46
C ARG A 65 -20.08 -3.92 19.45
N ASP A 66 -19.53 -4.94 18.77
CA ASP A 66 -18.51 -4.75 17.74
C ASP A 66 -19.03 -3.91 16.57
N ALA A 67 -20.29 -4.12 16.18
CA ALA A 67 -20.96 -3.31 15.17
C ALA A 67 -21.18 -1.86 15.63
N LEU A 68 -21.52 -1.61 16.90
CA LEU A 68 -21.63 -0.25 17.46
C LEU A 68 -20.25 0.43 17.52
N LEU A 69 -19.21 -0.30 17.92
CA LEU A 69 -17.83 0.20 17.97
C LEU A 69 -17.28 0.52 16.56
N SER A 70 -17.93 0.01 15.50
CA SER A 70 -17.62 0.36 14.13
C SER A 70 -18.34 1.63 13.64
N ILE A 71 -19.23 2.23 14.44
CA ILE A 71 -19.89 3.49 14.09
C ILE A 71 -18.85 4.59 13.92
N GLY A 72 -18.82 5.19 12.74
CA GLY A 72 -17.84 6.23 12.39
C GLY A 72 -16.47 5.68 11.96
N ARG A 73 -16.26 4.37 12.03
CA ARG A 73 -15.11 3.71 11.40
C ARG A 73 -15.44 3.46 9.94
N ALA A 74 -14.69 4.09 9.03
CA ALA A 74 -14.82 3.79 7.61
C ALA A 74 -14.58 2.29 7.40
N ARG A 75 -15.47 1.61 6.63
CA ARG A 75 -15.13 0.31 6.04
C ARG A 75 -13.80 0.48 5.32
N PRO A 76 -12.92 -0.55 5.30
CA PRO A 76 -11.71 -0.50 4.51
C PRO A 76 -12.12 -0.28 3.05
N SER A 77 -12.18 0.97 2.64
CA SER A 77 -12.22 1.37 1.24
C SER A 77 -10.77 1.46 0.79
N THR A 78 -10.50 1.05 -0.41
CA THR A 78 -9.25 1.24 -1.15
C THR A 78 -8.93 2.74 -1.39
N GLU A 79 -9.75 3.65 -0.90
CA GLU A 79 -9.50 5.10 -0.85
C GLU A 79 -8.53 5.43 0.28
N ALA A 80 -7.26 5.06 0.07
CA ALA A 80 -6.18 5.43 0.96
C ALA A 80 -5.97 6.94 0.91
N SER A 81 -6.14 7.58 2.07
CA SER A 81 -5.56 8.87 2.46
C SER A 81 -5.92 10.14 1.72
N ALA A 82 -7.08 10.26 1.09
CA ALA A 82 -7.53 11.57 0.64
C ALA A 82 -7.72 12.52 1.83
N PRO A 83 -7.30 13.81 1.75
CA PRO A 83 -7.62 14.79 2.76
C PRO A 83 -9.13 14.83 2.97
N ASP A 84 -9.58 14.75 4.23
CA ASP A 84 -11.00 14.90 4.52
C ASP A 84 -11.49 16.27 4.01
N VAL A 85 -12.55 16.26 3.23
CA VAL A 85 -13.21 17.48 2.81
C VAL A 85 -13.83 18.10 4.05
N VAL A 86 -13.23 19.18 4.55
CA VAL A 86 -13.67 19.85 5.76
C VAL A 86 -15.01 20.54 5.51
N GLY A 87 -16.01 20.26 6.36
CA GLY A 87 -17.35 20.84 6.21
C GLY A 87 -17.41 22.35 6.52
N ASP A 88 -16.31 22.94 6.98
CA ASP A 88 -16.17 24.31 7.41
C ASP A 88 -15.19 25.13 6.53
N PHE A 89 -14.95 24.70 5.28
CA PHE A 89 -14.15 25.46 4.32
C PHE A 89 -14.66 26.91 4.25
N THR A 90 -13.76 27.88 4.45
CA THR A 90 -14.12 29.30 4.60
C THR A 90 -13.18 30.15 3.79
N GLY A 91 -13.74 31.17 3.13
CA GLY A 91 -13.00 32.13 2.32
C GLY A 91 -12.45 31.57 1.03
N ARG A 92 -11.58 32.34 0.36
CA ARG A 92 -10.86 31.93 -0.87
C ARG A 92 -11.75 31.69 -2.09
N ASP A 93 -12.97 32.27 -2.11
CA ASP A 93 -13.92 32.09 -3.22
C ASP A 93 -13.34 32.54 -4.55
N ARG A 94 -12.52 33.59 -4.52
CA ARG A 94 -11.87 34.16 -5.70
C ARG A 94 -10.82 33.24 -6.27
N GLU A 95 -9.96 32.69 -5.42
CA GLU A 95 -8.93 31.71 -5.77
C GLU A 95 -9.57 30.42 -6.26
N LEU A 96 -10.59 29.95 -5.56
CA LEU A 96 -11.36 28.76 -5.92
C LEU A 96 -12.01 28.92 -7.30
N GLY A 97 -12.64 30.08 -7.57
CA GLY A 97 -13.21 30.40 -8.89
C GLY A 97 -12.17 30.29 -10.01
N ARG A 98 -10.98 30.87 -9.82
CA ARG A 98 -9.88 30.81 -10.81
C ARG A 98 -9.43 29.36 -11.10
N VAL A 99 -9.31 28.52 -10.06
CA VAL A 99 -8.94 27.12 -10.22
C VAL A 99 -10.04 26.36 -10.94
N LEU A 100 -11.30 26.52 -10.55
CA LEU A 100 -12.45 25.86 -11.17
C LEU A 100 -12.60 26.23 -12.64
N ASP A 101 -12.42 27.50 -13.00
CA ASP A 101 -12.46 27.96 -14.40
C ASP A 101 -11.36 27.29 -15.22
N ARG A 102 -10.17 27.16 -14.64
CA ARG A 102 -9.06 26.48 -15.29
C ARG A 102 -9.32 24.97 -15.48
N LEU A 103 -9.80 24.30 -14.45
CA LEU A 103 -10.09 22.87 -14.47
C LEU A 103 -11.24 22.48 -15.39
N ARG A 104 -12.14 23.42 -15.75
CA ARG A 104 -13.24 23.22 -16.72
C ARG A 104 -12.83 23.37 -18.16
N GLY A 105 -11.65 23.94 -18.43
CA GLY A 105 -11.13 24.12 -19.79
C GLY A 105 -10.85 22.80 -20.49
N ALA A 106 -10.88 22.79 -21.84
CA ALA A 106 -10.60 21.59 -22.65
C ALA A 106 -9.18 21.05 -22.44
N HIS A 107 -8.24 21.92 -22.11
CA HIS A 107 -6.85 21.57 -21.80
C HIS A 107 -6.42 22.27 -20.51
N PRO A 108 -6.82 21.72 -19.34
CA PRO A 108 -6.58 22.38 -18.06
C PRO A 108 -5.09 22.58 -17.76
N GLY A 109 -4.22 21.65 -18.21
CA GLY A 109 -2.83 21.58 -17.78
C GLY A 109 -2.76 21.34 -16.27
N ALA A 110 -1.56 21.27 -15.72
CA ALA A 110 -1.40 21.17 -14.28
C ALA A 110 -1.73 22.50 -13.59
N VAL A 111 -2.45 22.45 -12.47
CA VAL A 111 -2.68 23.57 -11.56
C VAL A 111 -1.74 23.42 -10.38
N ILE A 112 -0.82 24.36 -10.21
CA ILE A 112 0.14 24.36 -9.10
C ILE A 112 -0.37 25.27 -8.00
N VAL A 113 -0.61 24.69 -6.81
CA VAL A 113 -1.02 25.38 -5.59
C VAL A 113 0.16 25.43 -4.64
N SER A 114 0.81 26.57 -4.52
CA SER A 114 1.99 26.75 -3.67
C SER A 114 1.69 27.66 -2.48
N GLY A 115 2.52 27.57 -1.44
CA GLY A 115 2.39 28.43 -0.26
C GLY A 115 3.09 27.86 0.98
N GLY A 116 3.14 28.65 2.04
CA GLY A 116 3.75 28.27 3.31
C GLY A 116 3.12 27.03 3.95
N PRO A 117 3.77 26.45 4.96
CA PRO A 117 3.20 25.35 5.72
C PRO A 117 1.96 25.81 6.51
N GLY A 118 0.98 24.92 6.67
CA GLY A 118 -0.24 25.20 7.46
C GLY A 118 -1.25 26.15 6.82
N VAL A 119 -0.99 26.73 5.62
CA VAL A 119 -1.90 27.68 4.95
C VAL A 119 -3.12 27.03 4.29
N GLY A 120 -3.23 25.69 4.30
CA GLY A 120 -4.39 24.97 3.79
C GLY A 120 -4.36 24.65 2.31
N LYS A 121 -3.18 24.38 1.71
CA LYS A 121 -3.02 23.99 0.29
C LYS A 121 -3.78 22.71 -0.07
N SER A 122 -3.58 21.65 0.70
CA SER A 122 -4.20 20.34 0.48
C SER A 122 -5.72 20.41 0.61
N THR A 123 -6.21 21.10 1.66
CA THR A 123 -7.63 21.35 1.90
C THR A 123 -8.26 22.16 0.75
N PHE A 124 -7.57 23.20 0.28
CA PHE A 124 -8.01 24.01 -0.86
C PHE A 124 -8.10 23.20 -2.15
N ALA A 125 -7.10 22.36 -2.42
CA ALA A 125 -7.06 21.49 -3.61
C ALA A 125 -8.18 20.45 -3.57
N ALA A 126 -8.39 19.79 -2.43
CA ALA A 126 -9.48 18.84 -2.22
C ALA A 126 -10.85 19.51 -2.40
N GLU A 127 -11.04 20.72 -1.85
CA GLU A 127 -12.29 21.48 -2.01
C GLU A 127 -12.54 21.86 -3.48
N ALA A 128 -11.52 22.27 -4.22
CA ALA A 128 -11.64 22.57 -5.64
C ALA A 128 -12.10 21.34 -6.46
N LEU A 129 -11.58 20.15 -6.15
CA LEU A 129 -11.99 18.90 -6.81
C LEU A 129 -13.40 18.48 -6.38
N ARG A 130 -13.75 18.63 -5.11
CA ARG A 130 -15.10 18.36 -4.60
C ARG A 130 -16.15 19.25 -5.28
N VAL A 131 -15.90 20.55 -5.39
CA VAL A 131 -16.81 21.50 -6.04
C VAL A 131 -16.92 21.24 -7.54
N ARG A 132 -15.84 20.77 -8.18
CA ARG A 132 -15.87 20.34 -9.56
C ARG A 132 -16.80 19.15 -9.79
N GLY A 133 -16.98 18.27 -8.79
CA GLY A 133 -17.94 17.17 -8.82
C GLY A 133 -17.55 15.98 -9.70
N VAL A 134 -16.25 15.73 -9.90
CA VAL A 134 -15.72 14.55 -10.58
C VAL A 134 -15.00 13.64 -9.59
N PRO A 135 -14.98 12.34 -9.80
CA PRO A 135 -14.10 11.43 -9.04
C PRO A 135 -12.64 11.89 -9.15
N TRP A 136 -11.88 11.71 -8.10
CA TRP A 136 -10.48 12.10 -8.08
C TRP A 136 -9.62 11.11 -7.31
N ILE A 137 -8.37 11.01 -7.74
CA ILE A 137 -7.35 10.17 -7.13
C ILE A 137 -6.39 11.07 -6.37
N HIS A 138 -6.11 10.72 -5.12
CA HIS A 138 -5.15 11.42 -4.27
C HIS A 138 -3.88 10.59 -4.09
N VAL A 139 -2.73 11.23 -4.30
CA VAL A 139 -1.41 10.66 -3.98
C VAL A 139 -0.63 11.68 -3.16
N ASP A 140 -0.35 11.35 -1.92
CA ASP A 140 0.58 12.10 -1.08
C ASP A 140 2.01 11.72 -1.50
N LEU A 141 2.77 12.72 -1.92
CA LEU A 141 4.12 12.53 -2.48
C LEU A 141 5.21 12.50 -1.40
N GLY A 142 4.86 12.89 -0.17
CA GLY A 142 5.77 12.94 0.95
C GLY A 142 7.00 13.83 0.71
N GLY A 143 6.83 14.94 -0.01
CA GLY A 143 7.93 15.78 -0.47
C GLY A 143 8.81 16.38 0.63
N GLN A 144 8.36 16.32 1.88
CA GLN A 144 9.09 16.77 3.06
C GLN A 144 9.57 15.60 3.95
N THR A 145 9.28 14.37 3.58
CA THR A 145 9.72 13.18 4.33
C THR A 145 11.15 12.82 3.99
N ALA A 146 11.76 11.95 4.78
CA ALA A 146 13.11 11.44 4.53
C ALA A 146 13.21 10.57 3.26
N ALA A 147 12.08 10.00 2.81
CA ALA A 147 11.97 9.15 1.63
C ALA A 147 10.75 9.57 0.77
N PRO A 148 10.84 10.68 0.01
CA PRO A 148 9.76 11.08 -0.88
C PRO A 148 9.56 10.07 -2.00
N LEU A 149 8.31 9.91 -2.46
CA LEU A 149 7.99 8.98 -3.56
C LEU A 149 8.76 9.34 -4.83
N SER A 150 9.29 8.33 -5.52
CA SER A 150 9.82 8.51 -6.86
C SER A 150 8.69 8.72 -7.88
N ALA A 151 9.01 9.30 -9.04
CA ALA A 151 8.02 9.45 -10.12
C ALA A 151 7.43 8.10 -10.59
N LEU A 152 8.22 7.03 -10.55
CA LEU A 152 7.74 5.68 -10.84
C LEU A 152 6.73 5.20 -9.80
N ASP A 153 7.02 5.39 -8.51
CA ASP A 153 6.10 4.99 -7.44
C ASP A 153 4.79 5.77 -7.51
N VAL A 154 4.85 7.05 -7.86
CA VAL A 154 3.65 7.87 -8.08
C VAL A 154 2.81 7.32 -9.23
N LEU A 155 3.42 7.02 -10.40
CA LEU A 155 2.71 6.42 -11.54
C LEU A 155 2.07 5.08 -11.16
N ARG A 156 2.78 4.25 -10.42
CA ARG A 156 2.29 2.95 -9.97
C ARG A 156 1.12 3.07 -8.99
N ARG A 157 1.20 4.01 -8.05
CA ARG A 157 0.06 4.31 -7.14
C ARG A 157 -1.16 4.81 -7.93
N LEU A 158 -0.95 5.66 -8.94
CA LEU A 158 -2.03 6.14 -9.80
C LEU A 158 -2.70 5.01 -10.60
N VAL A 159 -1.91 4.11 -11.19
CA VAL A 159 -2.45 2.93 -11.90
C VAL A 159 -3.24 2.04 -10.93
N SER A 160 -2.68 1.71 -9.77
CA SER A 160 -3.34 0.88 -8.76
C SER A 160 -4.66 1.51 -8.28
N LEU A 161 -4.67 2.81 -7.97
CA LEU A 161 -5.88 3.51 -7.51
C LEU A 161 -6.92 3.66 -8.62
N ALA A 162 -6.50 3.89 -9.87
CA ALA A 162 -7.41 4.00 -11.01
C ALA A 162 -8.08 2.67 -11.38
N THR A 163 -7.49 1.55 -10.98
CA THR A 163 -7.99 0.19 -11.23
C THR A 163 -8.56 -0.48 -9.97
N ASP A 164 -8.77 0.26 -8.88
CA ASP A 164 -9.20 -0.28 -7.58
C ASP A 164 -8.33 -1.46 -7.08
N GLY A 165 -7.04 -1.42 -7.42
CA GLY A 165 -6.07 -2.47 -7.05
C GLY A 165 -6.25 -3.79 -7.79
N THR A 166 -7.08 -3.84 -8.83
CA THR A 166 -7.31 -5.05 -9.64
C THR A 166 -6.19 -5.32 -10.63
N GLU A 167 -5.40 -4.30 -10.97
CA GLU A 167 -4.27 -4.40 -11.91
C GLU A 167 -2.94 -4.12 -11.21
N GLU A 168 -1.95 -4.96 -11.44
CA GLU A 168 -0.58 -4.69 -11.01
C GLU A 168 0.09 -3.66 -11.93
N ALA A 169 0.51 -2.56 -11.32
CA ALA A 169 1.18 -1.48 -12.07
C ALA A 169 2.55 -1.92 -12.58
N PRO A 170 2.90 -1.60 -13.84
CA PRO A 170 4.21 -1.96 -14.41
C PRO A 170 5.38 -1.41 -13.58
N VAL A 171 6.46 -2.18 -13.49
CA VAL A 171 7.68 -1.82 -12.74
C VAL A 171 8.68 -1.00 -13.55
N ILE A 172 8.52 -0.94 -14.87
CA ILE A 172 9.36 -0.14 -15.78
C ILE A 172 8.67 1.21 -16.00
N PHE A 173 9.42 2.30 -15.81
CA PHE A 173 8.89 3.66 -15.88
C PHE A 173 8.08 3.94 -17.16
N ASP A 174 8.63 3.62 -18.35
CA ASP A 174 7.95 3.88 -19.62
C ASP A 174 6.65 3.08 -19.76
N ALA A 175 6.62 1.85 -19.28
CA ALA A 175 5.42 1.02 -19.26
C ALA A 175 4.37 1.56 -18.28
N ALA A 176 4.77 1.97 -17.07
CA ALA A 176 3.89 2.58 -16.09
C ALA A 176 3.31 3.91 -16.60
N ALA A 177 4.14 4.75 -17.24
CA ALA A 177 3.71 6.00 -17.85
C ALA A 177 2.75 5.78 -19.03
N ALA A 178 3.01 4.77 -19.87
CA ALA A 178 2.12 4.39 -20.97
C ALA A 178 0.76 3.90 -20.42
N ARG A 179 0.80 3.04 -19.40
CA ARG A 179 -0.43 2.52 -18.79
C ARG A 179 -1.26 3.61 -18.10
N TRP A 180 -0.61 4.51 -17.39
CA TRP A 180 -1.27 5.67 -16.82
C TRP A 180 -1.92 6.55 -17.90
N ARG A 181 -1.24 6.77 -19.03
CA ARG A 181 -1.80 7.53 -20.15
C ARG A 181 -3.05 6.88 -20.73
N GLU A 182 -3.07 5.56 -20.86
CA GLU A 182 -4.26 4.81 -21.31
C GLU A 182 -5.43 4.93 -20.32
N LEU A 183 -5.18 4.71 -19.03
CA LEU A 183 -6.22 4.78 -17.99
C LEU A 183 -6.77 6.19 -17.80
N SER A 184 -5.95 7.22 -18.01
CA SER A 184 -6.35 8.61 -17.89
C SER A 184 -7.03 9.18 -19.14
N ALA A 185 -6.97 8.48 -20.29
CA ALA A 185 -7.48 8.99 -21.59
C ALA A 185 -8.99 9.25 -21.62
N ASP A 186 -9.77 8.56 -20.80
CA ASP A 186 -11.23 8.75 -20.71
C ASP A 186 -11.65 9.90 -19.77
N HIS A 187 -10.69 10.56 -19.13
CA HIS A 187 -10.88 11.71 -18.23
C HIS A 187 -11.86 11.45 -17.06
N ARG A 188 -12.03 10.19 -16.64
CA ARG A 188 -12.97 9.83 -15.57
C ARG A 188 -12.55 10.38 -14.21
N HIS A 189 -11.25 10.57 -14.00
CA HIS A 189 -10.70 11.01 -12.72
C HIS A 189 -9.92 12.30 -12.87
N ALA A 190 -10.01 13.17 -11.87
CA ALA A 190 -9.01 14.20 -11.63
C ALA A 190 -7.89 13.63 -10.72
N VAL A 191 -6.76 14.30 -10.67
CA VAL A 191 -5.61 13.88 -9.86
C VAL A 191 -5.18 14.99 -8.91
N LEU A 192 -5.00 14.64 -7.64
CA LEU A 192 -4.35 15.48 -6.63
C LEU A 192 -3.01 14.86 -6.26
N LEU A 193 -1.92 15.53 -6.64
CA LEU A 193 -0.56 15.24 -6.21
C LEU A 193 -0.23 16.16 -5.05
N ASP A 194 -0.28 15.64 -3.84
CA ASP A 194 -0.16 16.45 -2.62
C ASP A 194 1.27 16.42 -2.06
N ASP A 195 1.71 17.52 -1.48
CA ASP A 195 3.04 17.74 -0.90
C ASP A 195 4.22 17.38 -1.82
N ALA A 196 4.25 17.94 -3.02
CA ALA A 196 5.36 17.76 -3.95
C ALA A 196 6.64 18.45 -3.45
N GLY A 197 7.73 17.69 -3.35
CA GLY A 197 9.05 18.18 -2.94
C GLY A 197 9.88 18.76 -4.08
N SER A 198 9.74 18.25 -5.30
CA SER A 198 10.53 18.66 -6.45
C SER A 198 9.80 18.51 -7.79
N GLU A 199 10.31 19.21 -8.79
CA GLU A 199 9.80 19.09 -10.16
C GLU A 199 10.08 17.70 -10.77
N ALA A 200 11.20 17.10 -10.43
CA ALA A 200 11.57 15.78 -10.92
C ALA A 200 10.58 14.69 -10.49
N GLN A 201 9.95 14.86 -9.33
CA GLN A 201 8.92 13.97 -8.81
C GLN A 201 7.62 14.07 -9.60
N VAL A 202 7.25 15.26 -10.05
CA VAL A 202 5.91 15.58 -10.59
C VAL A 202 5.90 15.61 -12.11
N ARG A 203 6.94 16.17 -12.74
CA ARG A 203 7.01 16.37 -14.21
C ARG A 203 6.66 15.12 -15.02
N PRO A 204 7.30 13.95 -14.75
CA PRO A 204 7.03 12.76 -15.56
C PRO A 204 5.60 12.26 -15.43
N VAL A 205 4.96 12.51 -14.28
CA VAL A 205 3.58 12.11 -13.99
C VAL A 205 2.60 13.01 -14.73
N VAL A 206 2.85 14.33 -14.72
CA VAL A 206 2.02 15.32 -15.46
C VAL A 206 2.15 15.12 -16.96
N ASP A 207 3.37 14.87 -17.46
CA ASP A 207 3.63 14.64 -18.90
C ASP A 207 3.00 13.32 -19.39
N ALA A 208 2.88 12.34 -18.52
CA ALA A 208 2.21 11.09 -18.83
C ALA A 208 0.68 11.21 -18.78
N ALA A 209 0.12 12.15 -18.03
CA ALA A 209 -1.32 12.40 -18.03
C ALA A 209 -1.78 12.94 -19.38
N GLY A 210 -2.95 12.51 -19.85
CA GLY A 210 -3.54 13.03 -21.09
C GLY A 210 -3.84 14.54 -20.97
N PRO A 211 -3.85 15.29 -22.09
CA PRO A 211 -3.97 16.76 -22.08
C PRO A 211 -5.28 17.29 -21.49
N GLY A 212 -6.30 16.45 -21.37
CA GLY A 212 -7.61 16.78 -20.74
C GLY A 212 -7.74 16.39 -19.29
N VAL A 213 -6.74 15.71 -18.70
CA VAL A 213 -6.80 15.25 -17.31
C VAL A 213 -6.55 16.42 -16.36
N PRO A 214 -7.47 16.71 -15.44
CA PRO A 214 -7.26 17.75 -14.44
C PRO A 214 -6.27 17.26 -13.37
N VAL A 215 -5.13 17.93 -13.27
CA VAL A 215 -4.11 17.64 -12.26
C VAL A 215 -3.94 18.87 -11.38
N ILE A 216 -4.08 18.70 -10.07
CA ILE A 216 -3.69 19.70 -9.06
C ILE A 216 -2.45 19.18 -8.34
N VAL A 217 -1.45 20.04 -8.20
CA VAL A 217 -0.22 19.77 -7.46
C VAL A 217 -0.12 20.74 -6.31
N THR A 218 0.01 20.27 -5.08
CA THR A 218 0.36 21.13 -3.96
C THR A 218 1.84 21.04 -3.64
N SER A 219 2.46 22.15 -3.25
CA SER A 219 3.87 22.21 -2.90
C SER A 219 4.18 23.41 -2.02
N ARG A 220 5.28 23.37 -1.27
CA ARG A 220 5.85 24.55 -0.61
C ARG A 220 6.62 25.44 -1.59
N SER A 221 7.09 24.86 -2.68
CA SER A 221 7.81 25.56 -3.77
C SER A 221 6.85 25.87 -4.93
N PRO A 222 7.05 26.96 -5.67
CA PRO A 222 6.24 27.30 -6.85
C PRO A 222 6.47 26.38 -8.05
N LEU A 223 7.42 25.42 -7.99
CA LEU A 223 7.76 24.46 -9.06
C LEU A 223 7.83 25.16 -10.42
N ALA A 224 8.65 26.20 -10.53
CA ALA A 224 8.64 27.17 -11.62
C ALA A 224 8.97 26.54 -13.01
N GLY A 225 9.73 25.47 -13.05
CA GLY A 225 10.12 24.77 -14.26
C GLY A 225 9.07 23.80 -14.83
N LEU A 226 7.96 23.53 -14.12
CA LEU A 226 6.88 22.73 -14.71
C LEU A 226 6.05 23.56 -15.71
N ASP A 227 5.56 22.94 -16.76
CA ASP A 227 4.54 23.56 -17.61
C ASP A 227 3.18 23.49 -16.90
N ALA A 228 2.68 24.65 -16.45
CA ALA A 228 1.48 24.74 -15.65
C ALA A 228 0.43 25.62 -16.32
N GLY A 229 -0.80 25.13 -16.36
CA GLY A 229 -1.95 25.89 -16.83
C GLY A 229 -2.34 27.05 -15.90
N LEU A 230 -2.07 26.89 -14.60
CA LEU A 230 -2.27 27.92 -13.58
C LEU A 230 -1.28 27.73 -12.43
N ARG A 231 -0.72 28.83 -11.95
CA ARG A 231 0.00 28.88 -10.65
C ARG A 231 -0.76 29.77 -9.71
N LEU A 232 -1.05 29.23 -8.54
CA LEU A 232 -1.73 29.92 -7.46
C LEU A 232 -0.85 29.85 -6.21
N GLN A 233 -0.49 31.01 -5.69
CA GLN A 233 0.12 31.11 -4.37
C GLN A 233 -0.98 31.30 -3.34
N VAL A 234 -1.04 30.41 -2.36
CA VAL A 234 -1.97 30.47 -1.24
C VAL A 234 -1.28 31.16 -0.08
N GLU A 235 -1.83 32.29 0.34
CA GLU A 235 -1.32 33.09 1.45
C GLU A 235 -2.13 32.82 2.74
N PRO A 236 -1.68 33.24 3.93
CA PRO A 236 -2.50 33.24 5.14
C PRO A 236 -3.88 33.89 4.90
N MET A 237 -4.88 33.43 5.63
CA MET A 237 -6.25 33.96 5.48
C MET A 237 -6.32 35.42 5.90
N PRO A 238 -7.10 36.27 5.17
CA PRO A 238 -7.47 37.58 5.66
C PRO A 238 -8.15 37.50 7.04
N ARG A 239 -8.01 38.54 7.84
CA ARG A 239 -8.59 38.62 9.20
C ARG A 239 -10.07 38.24 9.24
N ALA A 240 -10.86 38.73 8.28
CA ALA A 240 -12.28 38.44 8.21
C ALA A 240 -12.59 36.97 7.99
N ASP A 241 -11.83 36.29 7.12
CA ASP A 241 -11.99 34.88 6.83
C ASP A 241 -11.51 34.03 8.01
N GLY A 242 -10.43 34.43 8.68
CA GLY A 242 -9.93 33.77 9.90
C GLY A 242 -10.94 33.86 11.05
N LEU A 243 -11.59 34.99 11.24
CA LEU A 243 -12.67 35.14 12.19
C LEU A 243 -13.88 34.29 11.82
N ALA A 244 -14.31 34.29 10.57
CA ALA A 244 -15.42 33.46 10.09
C ALA A 244 -15.15 31.96 10.26
N LEU A 245 -13.90 31.51 10.12
CA LEU A 245 -13.50 30.14 10.41
C LEU A 245 -13.65 29.82 11.90
N LEU A 246 -13.15 30.67 12.79
CA LEU A 246 -13.28 30.52 14.24
C LEU A 246 -14.73 30.50 14.70
N GLU A 247 -15.60 31.36 14.17
CA GLU A 247 -17.03 31.37 14.47
C GLU A 247 -17.75 30.06 14.09
N ARG A 248 -17.29 29.40 13.04
CA ARG A 248 -17.80 28.05 12.66
C ARG A 248 -17.34 26.95 13.60
N ILE A 249 -16.12 27.04 14.13
CA ILE A 249 -15.56 26.06 15.05
C ILE A 249 -16.11 26.25 16.47
N VAL A 250 -16.36 27.53 16.88
CA VAL A 250 -16.77 27.93 18.23
C VAL A 250 -18.15 28.64 18.20
N PRO A 251 -19.26 27.95 17.92
CA PRO A 251 -20.52 28.57 17.58
C PRO A 251 -21.24 29.30 18.76
N ASP A 252 -20.90 28.98 20.02
CA ASP A 252 -21.77 29.37 21.15
C ASP A 252 -21.08 30.18 22.29
N ALA A 253 -19.80 30.56 22.19
CA ALA A 253 -19.07 30.82 23.42
C ALA A 253 -18.31 32.14 23.55
N ALA A 254 -18.05 32.89 22.49
CA ALA A 254 -17.16 34.03 22.61
C ALA A 254 -17.67 35.30 21.95
N SER A 255 -17.34 36.45 22.53
CA SER A 255 -17.59 37.73 21.91
C SER A 255 -16.75 37.84 20.61
N GLU A 256 -17.35 38.41 19.55
CA GLU A 256 -16.66 38.65 18.27
C GLU A 256 -15.27 39.34 18.44
N PRO A 257 -15.09 40.35 19.35
CA PRO A 257 -13.78 40.95 19.58
C PRO A 257 -12.71 39.98 20.11
N ALA A 258 -13.10 39.02 20.96
CA ALA A 258 -12.18 38.05 21.51
C ALA A 258 -11.73 36.99 20.45
N LEU A 259 -12.66 36.51 19.65
CA LEU A 259 -12.33 35.61 18.52
C LEU A 259 -11.49 36.33 17.46
N ALA A 260 -11.77 37.63 17.20
CA ALA A 260 -10.96 38.42 16.28
C ALA A 260 -9.52 38.60 16.78
N ALA A 261 -9.31 38.73 18.11
CA ALA A 261 -7.98 38.74 18.69
C ALA A 261 -7.27 37.39 18.56
N VAL A 262 -7.96 36.28 18.75
CA VAL A 262 -7.41 34.93 18.49
C VAL A 262 -6.99 34.78 17.02
N ALA A 263 -7.83 35.21 16.08
CA ALA A 263 -7.51 35.19 14.65
C ALA A 263 -6.24 35.97 14.30
N GLU A 264 -6.05 37.12 14.92
CA GLU A 264 -4.86 37.96 14.75
C GLU A 264 -3.59 37.26 15.30
N HIS A 265 -3.68 36.70 16.49
CA HIS A 265 -2.56 35.94 17.10
C HIS A 265 -2.25 34.62 16.36
N CYS A 266 -3.19 34.01 15.63
CA CYS A 266 -2.94 32.88 14.74
C CYS A 266 -2.39 33.27 13.36
N ALA A 267 -2.09 34.58 13.14
CA ALA A 267 -1.53 35.12 11.89
C ALA A 267 -2.29 34.70 10.61
N GLY A 268 -3.59 34.38 10.72
CA GLY A 268 -4.42 33.91 9.61
C GLY A 268 -4.04 32.53 9.08
N ILE A 269 -3.28 31.72 9.82
CA ILE A 269 -2.90 30.37 9.42
C ILE A 269 -3.99 29.37 9.82
N PRO A 270 -4.68 28.73 8.85
CA PRO A 270 -5.81 27.86 9.12
C PRO A 270 -5.55 26.77 10.15
N LEU A 271 -4.34 26.14 10.12
CA LEU A 271 -3.96 25.13 11.09
C LEU A 271 -3.96 25.68 12.53
N ALA A 272 -3.35 26.84 12.75
CA ALA A 272 -3.32 27.49 14.07
C ALA A 272 -4.73 27.91 14.52
N LEU A 273 -5.54 28.43 13.59
CA LEU A 273 -6.94 28.80 13.86
C LEU A 273 -7.79 27.58 14.28
N ARG A 274 -7.60 26.43 13.63
CA ARG A 274 -8.30 25.19 13.98
C ARG A 274 -7.91 24.70 15.38
N ILE A 275 -6.63 24.65 15.67
CA ILE A 275 -6.12 24.21 16.97
C ILE A 275 -6.65 25.14 18.07
N ALA A 276 -6.56 26.45 17.88
CA ALA A 276 -7.10 27.43 18.82
C ALA A 276 -8.62 27.30 18.98
N GLY A 277 -9.35 27.18 17.87
CA GLY A 277 -10.80 27.01 17.85
C GLY A 277 -11.27 25.71 18.51
N SER A 278 -10.66 24.57 18.20
CA SER A 278 -10.97 23.28 18.82
C SER A 278 -10.74 23.33 20.34
N ARG A 279 -9.66 23.95 20.76
CA ARG A 279 -9.34 24.15 22.18
C ARG A 279 -10.41 24.97 22.92
N ILE A 280 -10.80 26.10 22.36
CA ILE A 280 -11.84 26.97 22.92
C ILE A 280 -13.19 26.22 22.93
N ALA A 281 -13.53 25.49 21.86
CA ALA A 281 -14.77 24.74 21.74
C ALA A 281 -14.85 23.58 22.76
N ALA A 282 -13.75 22.95 23.11
CA ALA A 282 -13.67 21.90 24.14
C ALA A 282 -13.96 22.44 25.57
N ARG A 283 -14.18 23.73 25.74
CA ARG A 283 -14.50 24.43 27.00
C ARG A 283 -13.46 24.21 28.12
N THR A 284 -12.24 23.92 27.76
CA THR A 284 -11.13 23.79 28.70
C THR A 284 -10.62 25.15 29.17
N ASP A 285 -10.89 26.22 28.41
CA ASP A 285 -10.53 27.60 28.70
C ASP A 285 -11.65 28.60 28.31
N ASP A 286 -11.68 29.77 29.00
CA ASP A 286 -12.30 30.93 28.40
C ASP A 286 -11.34 31.54 27.35
N VAL A 287 -11.87 32.29 26.41
CA VAL A 287 -11.08 32.88 25.29
C VAL A 287 -10.00 33.83 25.81
N ASP A 288 -10.28 34.56 26.88
CA ASP A 288 -9.35 35.52 27.49
C ASP A 288 -8.17 34.81 28.16
N GLY A 289 -8.43 33.68 28.84
CA GLY A 289 -7.39 32.83 29.41
C GLY A 289 -6.49 32.22 28.34
N PHE A 290 -7.05 31.75 27.22
CA PHE A 290 -6.32 31.26 26.07
C PHE A 290 -5.43 32.35 25.43
N LEU A 291 -5.97 33.56 25.20
CA LEU A 291 -5.23 34.72 24.68
C LEU A 291 -4.10 35.15 25.63
N GLY A 292 -4.36 35.12 26.93
CA GLY A 292 -3.32 35.38 27.94
C GLY A 292 -2.14 34.41 27.85
N ALA A 293 -2.45 33.14 27.73
CA ALA A 293 -1.44 32.07 27.57
C ALA A 293 -0.65 32.22 26.25
N MET A 294 -1.33 32.50 25.12
CA MET A 294 -0.67 32.74 23.83
C MET A 294 0.31 33.92 23.90
N ARG A 295 -0.10 35.02 24.49
CA ARG A 295 0.78 36.22 24.66
C ARG A 295 1.99 35.92 25.53
N ALA A 296 1.82 35.15 26.60
CA ALA A 296 2.93 34.74 27.45
C ALA A 296 3.93 33.87 26.68
N GLU A 297 3.43 32.92 25.85
CA GLU A 297 4.28 32.03 25.07
C GLU A 297 4.99 32.77 23.92
N GLU A 298 4.32 33.68 23.20
CA GLU A 298 4.96 34.52 22.19
C GLU A 298 6.12 35.36 22.77
N GLN A 299 6.00 35.81 24.03
CA GLN A 299 7.10 36.51 24.72
C GLN A 299 8.27 35.57 25.03
N ARG A 300 8.01 34.30 25.36
CA ARG A 300 9.05 33.27 25.60
C ARG A 300 9.81 32.92 24.34
N LEU A 301 9.14 32.87 23.18
CA LEU A 301 9.68 32.51 21.87
C LEU A 301 10.53 33.62 21.20
N GLY A 302 10.74 34.74 21.80
CA GLY A 302 11.46 36.01 21.53
C GLY A 302 12.33 36.20 20.26
N ALA A 303 12.88 35.18 19.64
CA ALA A 303 13.84 35.26 18.52
C ALA A 303 13.28 34.89 17.13
N LEU A 304 12.07 34.35 17.02
CA LEU A 304 11.46 33.90 15.77
C LEU A 304 10.78 35.04 15.00
N ARG A 305 10.46 34.81 13.73
CA ARG A 305 9.62 35.74 12.94
C ARG A 305 8.21 35.80 13.52
N HIS A 306 7.55 36.95 13.40
CA HIS A 306 6.25 37.21 14.06
C HIS A 306 5.19 36.12 13.74
N GLY A 307 5.03 35.71 12.48
CA GLY A 307 4.05 34.68 12.09
C GLY A 307 4.40 33.28 12.64
N ASP A 308 5.69 32.90 12.65
CA ASP A 308 6.14 31.60 13.15
C ASP A 308 5.91 31.49 14.67
N ARG A 309 6.16 32.56 15.43
CA ARG A 309 5.92 32.62 16.88
C ARG A 309 4.46 32.43 17.26
N SER A 310 3.56 33.04 16.51
CA SER A 310 2.12 32.96 16.80
C SER A 310 1.59 31.53 16.60
N VAL A 311 2.07 30.85 15.58
CA VAL A 311 1.70 29.44 15.32
C VAL A 311 2.25 28.51 16.40
N GLU A 312 3.53 28.68 16.74
CA GLU A 312 4.20 27.87 17.75
C GLU A 312 3.60 28.12 19.15
N ALA A 313 3.21 29.35 19.47
CA ALA A 313 2.50 29.66 20.71
C ALA A 313 1.13 28.97 20.79
N ALA A 314 0.37 28.93 19.69
CA ALA A 314 -0.90 28.20 19.67
C ALA A 314 -0.70 26.69 19.91
N PHE A 315 0.37 26.12 19.34
CA PHE A 315 0.72 24.70 19.57
C PHE A 315 1.13 24.46 21.02
N ALA A 316 2.03 25.30 21.57
CA ALA A 316 2.52 25.19 22.93
C ALA A 316 1.39 25.26 23.98
N VAL A 317 0.49 26.24 23.86
CA VAL A 317 -0.64 26.40 24.76
C VAL A 317 -1.57 25.17 24.71
N SER A 318 -1.76 24.59 23.52
CA SER A 318 -2.56 23.38 23.37
C SER A 318 -1.87 22.14 23.94
N TYR A 319 -0.56 22.04 23.73
CA TYR A 319 0.27 20.93 24.21
C TYR A 319 0.45 20.91 25.73
N GLU A 320 0.73 22.07 26.39
CA GLU A 320 1.03 22.15 27.83
C GLU A 320 -0.09 21.64 28.74
N ARG A 321 -1.31 21.50 28.21
CA ARG A 321 -2.47 21.01 28.97
C ARG A 321 -2.88 19.59 28.63
N LEU A 322 -2.11 18.90 27.81
CA LEU A 322 -2.36 17.49 27.52
C LEU A 322 -2.13 16.63 28.77
N PRO A 323 -2.92 15.58 28.98
CA PRO A 323 -2.57 14.52 29.92
C PRO A 323 -1.17 13.95 29.59
N SER A 324 -0.48 13.48 30.62
CA SER A 324 0.94 13.11 30.47
C SER A 324 1.16 12.02 29.39
N VAL A 325 0.26 11.03 29.30
CA VAL A 325 0.35 9.97 28.25
C VAL A 325 0.11 10.56 26.88
N THR A 326 -0.92 11.38 26.70
CA THR A 326 -1.27 12.01 25.43
C THR A 326 -0.16 12.95 24.96
N ALA A 327 0.47 13.71 25.88
CA ALA A 327 1.64 14.53 25.55
C ALA A 327 2.85 13.69 25.10
N GLN A 328 3.10 12.54 25.74
CA GLN A 328 4.16 11.62 25.31
C GLN A 328 3.86 11.02 23.93
N VAL A 329 2.61 10.59 23.69
CA VAL A 329 2.18 10.11 22.39
C VAL A 329 2.41 11.20 21.34
N PHE A 330 1.92 12.42 21.55
CA PHE A 330 2.10 13.52 20.60
C PHE A 330 3.58 13.73 20.23
N ARG A 331 4.48 13.81 21.22
CA ARG A 331 5.92 13.95 20.95
C ARG A 331 6.46 12.77 20.15
N SER A 332 6.08 11.54 20.53
CA SER A 332 6.56 10.33 19.87
C SER A 332 6.12 10.20 18.41
N LEU A 333 5.02 10.86 18.00
CA LEU A 333 4.58 10.91 16.61
C LEU A 333 5.61 11.59 15.69
N ALA A 334 6.51 12.41 16.24
CA ALA A 334 7.55 13.07 15.47
C ALA A 334 8.61 12.11 14.89
N VAL A 335 8.74 10.89 15.46
CA VAL A 335 9.68 9.88 14.94
C VAL A 335 9.04 8.89 13.97
N ILE A 336 7.73 9.01 13.71
CA ILE A 336 7.02 8.11 12.80
C ILE A 336 7.34 8.51 11.35
N ASP A 337 7.83 7.56 10.59
CA ASP A 337 8.04 7.70 9.15
C ASP A 337 6.71 7.62 8.40
N GLY A 338 6.70 8.03 7.13
CA GLY A 338 5.49 7.97 6.30
C GLY A 338 4.51 9.13 6.52
N THR A 339 3.47 9.13 5.71
CA THR A 339 2.48 10.22 5.65
C THR A 339 1.24 9.97 6.51
N SER A 340 0.95 8.71 6.85
CA SER A 340 -0.15 8.32 7.73
C SER A 340 0.19 7.03 8.48
N PHE A 341 -0.40 6.82 9.65
CA PHE A 341 -0.14 5.68 10.51
C PHE A 341 -1.44 5.25 11.22
N ASP A 342 -1.47 4.02 11.73
CA ASP A 342 -2.56 3.52 12.59
C ASP A 342 -2.24 3.70 14.08
N ALA A 343 -3.19 3.37 14.96
CA ALA A 343 -3.02 3.51 16.41
C ALA A 343 -1.85 2.65 16.94
N ARG A 344 -1.64 1.47 16.39
CA ARG A 344 -0.54 0.58 16.77
C ARG A 344 0.82 1.21 16.45
N THR A 345 1.00 1.70 15.24
CA THR A 345 2.23 2.40 14.82
C THR A 345 2.43 3.65 15.67
N GLY A 346 1.34 4.41 15.96
CA GLY A 346 1.38 5.57 16.84
C GLY A 346 1.81 5.27 18.28
N GLY A 347 1.38 4.13 18.83
CA GLY A 347 1.72 3.67 20.17
C GLY A 347 3.07 2.94 20.30
N ALA A 348 3.59 2.42 19.20
CA ALA A 348 4.78 1.57 19.18
C ALA A 348 6.05 2.22 19.78
N PRO A 349 6.36 3.51 19.57
CA PRO A 349 7.52 4.16 20.19
C PRO A 349 7.48 4.10 21.73
N LEU A 350 6.28 4.11 22.33
CA LEU A 350 6.05 4.10 23.76
C LEU A 350 5.67 2.72 24.30
N ARG A 351 5.54 1.70 23.44
CA ARG A 351 5.08 0.34 23.77
C ARG A 351 3.69 0.31 24.42
N LEU A 352 2.81 1.18 23.97
CA LEU A 352 1.42 1.21 24.41
C LEU A 352 0.64 0.08 23.73
N ASP A 353 -0.39 -0.40 24.42
CA ASP A 353 -1.40 -1.24 23.79
C ASP A 353 -2.28 -0.41 22.84
N ASP A 354 -2.95 -1.10 21.90
CA ASP A 354 -3.72 -0.45 20.84
C ASP A 354 -4.84 0.45 21.37
N VAL A 355 -5.45 0.08 22.49
CA VAL A 355 -6.56 0.83 23.12
C VAL A 355 -6.04 2.14 23.72
N THR A 356 -4.98 2.07 24.51
CA THR A 356 -4.36 3.26 25.11
C THR A 356 -3.82 4.22 24.05
N ALA A 357 -3.25 3.68 22.97
CA ALA A 357 -2.76 4.49 21.85
C ALA A 357 -3.92 5.16 21.11
N GLU A 358 -5.01 4.41 20.83
CA GLU A 358 -6.21 4.94 20.15
C GLU A 358 -6.86 6.06 20.98
N ASP A 359 -7.04 5.87 22.29
CA ASP A 359 -7.63 6.88 23.16
C ASP A 359 -6.81 8.17 23.17
N ALA A 360 -5.48 8.08 23.24
CA ALA A 360 -4.61 9.25 23.19
C ALA A 360 -4.64 9.95 21.82
N LEU A 361 -4.71 9.19 20.71
CA LEU A 361 -4.81 9.74 19.38
C LEU A 361 -6.15 10.42 19.12
N GLU A 362 -7.26 9.85 19.59
CA GLU A 362 -8.59 10.48 19.51
C GLU A 362 -8.64 11.80 20.31
N GLU A 363 -8.03 11.86 21.50
CA GLU A 363 -7.90 13.11 22.24
C GLU A 363 -7.10 14.17 21.45
N LEU A 364 -6.02 13.76 20.77
CA LEU A 364 -5.25 14.66 19.91
C LEU A 364 -6.03 15.10 18.67
N VAL A 365 -6.91 14.25 18.14
CA VAL A 365 -7.83 14.60 17.04
C VAL A 365 -8.85 15.65 17.50
N ASP A 366 -9.46 15.48 18.66
CA ASP A 366 -10.42 16.42 19.22
C ASP A 366 -9.81 17.83 19.42
N LEU A 367 -8.52 17.89 19.71
CA LEU A 367 -7.77 19.14 19.88
C LEU A 367 -7.18 19.67 18.55
N GLY A 368 -7.36 18.97 17.43
CA GLY A 368 -6.83 19.37 16.11
C GLY A 368 -5.31 19.22 15.97
N LEU A 369 -4.65 18.48 16.88
CA LEU A 369 -3.21 18.21 16.84
C LEU A 369 -2.86 17.02 15.96
N VAL A 370 -3.84 16.15 15.67
CA VAL A 370 -3.75 15.01 14.76
C VAL A 370 -4.97 15.06 13.85
N GLU A 371 -4.79 14.74 12.59
CA GLU A 371 -5.87 14.66 11.60
C GLU A 371 -6.26 13.18 11.38
N PRO A 372 -7.56 12.84 11.47
CA PRO A 372 -8.02 11.53 11.09
C PRO A 372 -7.96 11.37 9.56
N ARG A 373 -7.62 10.18 9.09
CA ARG A 373 -7.68 9.76 7.68
C ARG A 373 -8.62 8.57 7.53
N GLY A 374 -9.10 8.31 6.34
CA GLY A 374 -9.92 7.12 6.08
C GLY A 374 -9.26 5.82 6.55
N GLY A 375 -10.04 4.79 6.90
CA GLY A 375 -9.50 3.47 7.26
C GLY A 375 -8.82 3.37 8.63
N ASN A 376 -9.23 4.17 9.61
CA ASN A 376 -8.67 4.19 10.98
C ASN A 376 -7.18 4.62 11.03
N ARG A 377 -6.80 5.51 10.11
CA ARG A 377 -5.44 6.08 10.04
C ARG A 377 -5.44 7.51 10.55
N TYR A 378 -4.26 7.95 10.94
CA TYR A 378 -3.97 9.27 11.48
C TYR A 378 -2.87 9.94 10.69
N HIS A 379 -2.88 11.25 10.65
CA HIS A 379 -1.85 12.08 10.04
C HIS A 379 -1.45 13.22 10.99
N VAL A 380 -0.16 13.51 11.03
CA VAL A 380 0.37 14.66 11.78
C VAL A 380 0.95 15.66 10.79
N HIS A 381 0.45 16.89 10.84
CA HIS A 381 0.95 17.96 10.00
C HIS A 381 2.43 18.24 10.31
N ASP A 382 3.24 18.52 9.30
CA ASP A 382 4.71 18.70 9.44
C ASP A 382 5.12 19.74 10.48
N LEU A 383 4.38 20.84 10.62
CA LEU A 383 4.67 21.83 11.65
C LEU A 383 4.50 21.27 13.07
N LEU A 384 3.48 20.44 13.28
CA LEU A 384 3.24 19.77 14.56
C LEU A 384 4.27 18.67 14.80
N ARG A 385 4.69 17.97 13.74
CA ARG A 385 5.77 16.99 13.79
C ARG A 385 7.09 17.65 14.19
N ALA A 386 7.44 18.79 13.59
CA ALA A 386 8.63 19.57 13.95
C ALA A 386 8.56 20.07 15.39
N PHE A 387 7.41 20.63 15.82
CA PHE A 387 7.19 21.06 17.19
C PHE A 387 7.35 19.90 18.19
N GLY A 388 6.79 18.72 17.89
CA GLY A 388 6.96 17.50 18.70
C GLY A 388 8.42 17.06 18.78
N ALA A 389 9.16 17.10 17.68
CA ALA A 389 10.58 16.73 17.63
C ALA A 389 11.44 17.61 18.52
N ASP A 390 11.22 18.93 18.52
CA ASP A 390 11.95 19.87 19.38
C ASP A 390 11.72 19.62 20.88
N ARG A 391 10.54 19.04 21.24
CA ARG A 391 10.16 18.72 22.62
C ARG A 391 10.72 17.40 23.13
N ILE A 392 11.00 16.41 22.26
CA ILE A 392 11.44 15.08 22.68
C ILE A 392 12.69 15.15 23.55
N ASP A 393 13.78 15.72 23.03
CA ASP A 393 15.06 15.74 23.75
C ASP A 393 15.03 16.73 24.93
N ALA A 394 14.19 17.76 24.87
CA ALA A 394 14.02 18.73 25.95
C ALA A 394 13.26 18.16 27.17
N GLU A 395 12.23 17.34 26.95
CA GLU A 395 11.35 16.84 28.01
C GLU A 395 11.67 15.39 28.40
N ASP A 396 12.04 14.54 27.43
CA ASP A 396 12.31 13.11 27.62
C ASP A 396 13.83 12.81 27.78
N GLY A 397 14.67 13.81 27.61
CA GLY A 397 16.12 13.75 27.80
C GLY A 397 16.94 13.48 26.52
N PRO A 398 18.25 13.72 26.57
CA PRO A 398 19.13 13.55 25.43
C PRO A 398 19.10 12.14 24.85
N GLY A 399 18.93 12.01 23.54
CA GLY A 399 18.87 10.72 22.85
C GLY A 399 17.51 10.01 22.91
N ALA A 400 16.49 10.62 23.53
CA ALA A 400 15.14 10.06 23.58
C ALA A 400 14.55 9.87 22.18
N SER A 401 14.76 10.81 21.26
CA SER A 401 14.34 10.72 19.86
C SER A 401 14.89 9.46 19.17
N ARG A 402 16.18 9.17 19.37
CA ARG A 402 16.82 7.95 18.84
C ARG A 402 16.19 6.69 19.47
N ALA A 403 16.03 6.66 20.76
CA ALA A 403 15.46 5.50 21.48
C ALA A 403 13.99 5.23 21.09
N LEU A 404 13.21 6.28 20.84
CA LEU A 404 11.83 6.17 20.34
C LEU A 404 11.80 5.55 18.93
N ARG A 405 12.67 6.05 18.02
CA ARG A 405 12.78 5.53 16.65
C ARG A 405 13.25 4.07 16.62
N GLU A 406 14.25 3.71 17.42
CA GLU A 406 14.69 2.31 17.51
C GLU A 406 13.57 1.36 18.00
N ARG A 407 12.73 1.81 18.92
CA ARG A 407 11.57 1.02 19.39
C ARG A 407 10.51 0.89 18.31
N LEU A 408 10.20 1.98 17.61
CA LEU A 408 9.28 1.98 16.46
C LEU A 408 9.75 0.98 15.40
N HIS A 409 10.99 1.13 14.93
CA HIS A 409 11.53 0.29 13.86
C HIS A 409 11.54 -1.20 14.26
N ARG A 410 11.94 -1.51 15.48
CA ARG A 410 11.90 -2.90 15.99
C ARG A 410 10.47 -3.46 16.04
N SER A 411 9.51 -2.66 16.45
CA SER A 411 8.09 -3.07 16.49
C SER A 411 7.56 -3.34 15.09
N VAL A 412 7.82 -2.45 14.15
CA VAL A 412 7.36 -2.54 12.76
C VAL A 412 8.00 -3.75 12.04
N LEU A 413 9.34 -3.95 12.17
CA LEU A 413 10.02 -5.12 11.59
C LEU A 413 9.55 -6.44 12.22
N SER A 414 9.24 -6.45 13.53
CA SER A 414 8.65 -7.61 14.19
C SER A 414 7.26 -7.95 13.64
N SER A 415 6.42 -6.93 13.39
CA SER A 415 5.10 -7.14 12.77
C SER A 415 5.22 -7.61 11.31
N LEU A 416 6.19 -7.07 10.57
CA LEU A 416 6.50 -7.53 9.20
C LEU A 416 6.88 -9.01 9.17
N ASP A 417 7.78 -9.45 10.06
CA ASP A 417 8.20 -10.85 10.16
C ASP A 417 7.00 -11.78 10.47
N ARG A 418 6.12 -11.38 11.40
CA ARG A 418 4.90 -12.15 11.72
C ARG A 418 3.92 -12.22 10.54
N ALA A 419 3.70 -11.10 9.84
CA ALA A 419 2.82 -11.05 8.66
C ALA A 419 3.39 -11.88 7.51
N ALA A 420 4.70 -11.77 7.22
CA ALA A 420 5.37 -12.47 6.15
C ALA A 420 5.37 -14.00 6.33
N ARG A 421 5.49 -14.49 7.56
CA ARG A 421 5.40 -15.93 7.88
C ARG A 421 4.09 -16.59 7.46
N ARG A 422 3.01 -15.83 7.29
CA ARG A 422 1.74 -16.39 6.80
C ARG A 422 1.83 -16.96 5.39
N PHE A 423 2.79 -16.52 4.62
CA PHE A 423 3.00 -16.93 3.24
C PHE A 423 4.03 -18.07 3.09
N ALA A 424 4.77 -18.38 4.16
CA ALA A 424 5.68 -19.50 4.16
C ALA A 424 4.93 -20.84 4.06
N PRO A 425 5.53 -21.89 3.45
CA PRO A 425 4.96 -23.25 3.43
C PRO A 425 4.66 -23.76 4.84
N GLU A 426 3.68 -24.66 4.98
CA GLU A 426 3.31 -25.25 6.29
C GLU A 426 4.49 -25.87 7.03
N SER A 427 5.39 -26.51 6.29
CA SER A 427 6.62 -27.09 6.84
C SER A 427 7.57 -26.08 7.47
N ALA A 428 7.52 -24.81 7.03
CA ALA A 428 8.32 -23.71 7.55
C ALA A 428 7.59 -22.89 8.61
N ARG A 429 6.27 -23.04 8.73
CA ARG A 429 5.45 -22.39 9.77
C ARG A 429 5.64 -23.13 11.07
N ARG A 430 6.40 -22.56 11.99
CA ARG A 430 6.40 -23.03 13.38
C ARG A 430 5.05 -22.66 13.99
N ASP A 431 4.38 -23.67 14.59
CA ASP A 431 3.06 -23.59 15.23
C ASP A 431 2.90 -22.41 16.20
N GLN A 432 2.48 -21.25 15.70
CA GLN A 432 1.83 -20.23 16.50
C GLN A 432 0.85 -19.49 15.58
N ALA A 433 -0.43 -19.80 15.71
CA ALA A 433 -1.49 -18.99 15.12
C ALA A 433 -1.35 -17.56 15.69
N ASP A 434 -0.87 -16.63 14.87
CA ASP A 434 -0.87 -15.21 15.22
C ASP A 434 -2.29 -14.68 15.03
N PRO A 435 -2.99 -14.27 16.11
CA PRO A 435 -4.38 -13.79 15.99
C PRO A 435 -4.53 -12.57 15.08
N GLU A 436 -3.49 -11.76 14.99
CA GLU A 436 -3.49 -10.54 14.21
C GLU A 436 -3.43 -10.83 12.70
N PHE A 437 -2.59 -11.78 12.32
CA PHE A 437 -2.38 -12.20 10.93
C PHE A 437 -2.96 -13.59 10.64
N ALA A 438 -4.07 -13.94 11.31
CA ALA A 438 -4.74 -15.23 11.09
C ALA A 438 -5.22 -15.38 9.63
N ASP A 439 -5.68 -14.29 9.02
CA ASP A 439 -6.10 -14.22 7.62
C ASP A 439 -4.93 -13.77 6.71
N PRO A 440 -4.52 -14.58 5.70
CA PRO A 440 -3.49 -14.17 4.73
C PRO A 440 -3.81 -12.86 4.00
N ALA A 441 -5.09 -12.57 3.72
CA ALA A 441 -5.49 -11.33 3.08
C ALA A 441 -5.26 -10.12 4.01
N ALA A 442 -5.47 -10.28 5.34
CA ALA A 442 -5.14 -9.26 6.32
C ALA A 442 -3.62 -9.03 6.39
N ALA A 443 -2.82 -10.10 6.39
CA ALA A 443 -1.37 -10.00 6.36
C ALA A 443 -0.87 -9.28 5.09
N LYS A 444 -1.41 -9.63 3.91
CA LYS A 444 -1.07 -8.94 2.65
C LYS A 444 -1.43 -7.45 2.73
N ARG A 445 -2.64 -7.11 3.15
CA ARG A 445 -3.06 -5.70 3.29
C ARG A 445 -2.14 -4.92 4.22
N TRP A 446 -1.72 -5.54 5.34
CA TRP A 446 -0.82 -4.89 6.27
C TRP A 446 0.57 -4.66 5.65
N ILE A 447 1.19 -5.67 5.04
CA ILE A 447 2.52 -5.53 4.42
C ILE A 447 2.51 -4.45 3.34
N THR A 448 1.49 -4.43 2.47
CA THR A 448 1.39 -3.44 1.39
C THR A 448 0.98 -2.06 1.88
N GLY A 449 0.14 -1.97 2.92
CA GLY A 449 -0.35 -0.70 3.48
C GLY A 449 0.66 0.00 4.39
N GLU A 450 1.52 -0.76 5.09
CA GLU A 450 2.55 -0.22 6.00
C GLU A 450 3.95 -0.17 5.37
N VAL A 451 4.03 -0.24 4.05
CA VAL A 451 5.31 -0.29 3.32
C VAL A 451 6.22 0.90 3.66
N ASP A 452 5.68 2.10 3.77
CA ASP A 452 6.46 3.30 4.07
C ASP A 452 7.16 3.18 5.44
N HIS A 453 6.53 2.53 6.43
CA HIS A 453 7.08 2.34 7.77
C HIS A 453 8.11 1.22 7.83
N TRP A 454 7.79 0.02 7.31
CA TRP A 454 8.72 -1.08 7.41
C TRP A 454 9.91 -0.93 6.44
N TRP A 455 9.72 -0.28 5.30
CA TRP A 455 10.82 0.02 4.39
C TRP A 455 11.77 1.05 5.00
N ALA A 456 11.27 2.11 5.64
CA ALA A 456 12.09 3.05 6.38
C ALA A 456 12.84 2.36 7.54
N ALA A 457 12.17 1.48 8.29
CA ALA A 457 12.78 0.70 9.36
C ALA A 457 13.88 -0.24 8.85
N PHE A 458 13.68 -0.90 7.71
CA PHE A 458 14.67 -1.75 7.06
C PHE A 458 15.89 -0.93 6.62
N ARG A 459 15.69 0.20 5.95
CA ARG A 459 16.75 1.11 5.52
C ARG A 459 17.55 1.66 6.72
N ALA A 460 16.88 1.97 7.81
CA ALA A 460 17.55 2.37 9.04
C ALA A 460 18.40 1.23 9.63
N ALA A 461 17.90 0.00 9.64
CA ALA A 461 18.66 -1.17 10.09
C ALA A 461 19.91 -1.41 9.22
N VAL A 462 19.83 -1.20 7.90
CA VAL A 462 20.98 -1.25 6.98
C VAL A 462 22.01 -0.16 7.37
N SER A 463 21.56 1.08 7.52
CA SER A 463 22.42 2.23 7.87
C SER A 463 23.10 2.07 9.22
N ASP A 464 22.41 1.49 10.19
CA ASP A 464 22.91 1.25 11.56
C ASP A 464 23.77 -0.02 11.68
N GLY A 465 23.96 -0.77 10.58
CA GLY A 465 24.75 -2.00 10.56
C GLY A 465 24.14 -3.16 11.35
N LEU A 466 22.81 -3.18 11.50
CA LEU A 466 22.07 -4.25 12.19
C LEU A 466 21.91 -5.50 11.31
N HIS A 467 23.07 -6.08 10.91
CA HIS A 467 23.12 -7.12 9.89
C HIS A 467 22.18 -8.28 10.14
N GLY A 468 22.04 -8.76 11.39
CA GLY A 468 21.14 -9.85 11.73
C GLY A 468 19.66 -9.54 11.52
N ASP A 469 19.25 -8.30 11.75
CA ASP A 469 17.86 -7.85 11.52
C ASP A 469 17.58 -7.70 10.02
N VAL A 470 18.53 -7.16 9.26
CA VAL A 470 18.46 -7.00 7.79
C VAL A 470 18.33 -8.36 7.12
N ILE A 471 19.21 -9.32 7.45
CA ILE A 471 19.19 -10.68 6.89
C ILE A 471 17.86 -11.38 7.21
N ARG A 472 17.43 -11.34 8.47
CA ARG A 472 16.19 -12.00 8.93
C ARG A 472 14.97 -11.43 8.23
N THR A 473 14.86 -10.10 8.13
CA THR A 473 13.74 -9.42 7.48
C THR A 473 13.65 -9.78 6.00
N ALA A 474 14.78 -9.70 5.28
CA ALA A 474 14.82 -10.03 3.87
C ALA A 474 14.47 -11.51 3.61
N ALA A 475 15.03 -12.44 4.39
CA ALA A 475 14.72 -13.86 4.29
C ALA A 475 13.24 -14.16 4.62
N GLY A 476 12.66 -13.44 5.58
CA GLY A 476 11.24 -13.58 5.93
C GLY A 476 10.28 -13.18 4.79
N LEU A 477 10.70 -12.29 3.91
CA LEU A 477 9.91 -11.80 2.77
C LEU A 477 10.01 -12.68 1.51
N GLU A 478 10.81 -13.73 1.51
CA GLU A 478 11.02 -14.64 0.38
C GLU A 478 9.71 -15.06 -0.29
N TRP A 479 8.78 -15.62 0.48
CA TRP A 479 7.52 -16.14 -0.06
C TRP A 479 6.53 -15.03 -0.43
N PHE A 480 6.54 -13.94 0.31
CA PHE A 480 5.67 -12.80 0.03
C PHE A 480 6.07 -12.06 -1.25
N SER A 481 7.35 -12.00 -1.58
CA SER A 481 7.84 -11.31 -2.79
C SER A 481 7.19 -11.86 -4.07
N ASN A 482 6.92 -13.17 -4.13
CA ASN A 482 6.22 -13.81 -5.26
C ASN A 482 4.75 -13.36 -5.40
N LEU A 483 4.12 -12.87 -4.33
CA LEU A 483 2.75 -12.36 -4.34
C LEU A 483 2.67 -10.87 -4.64
N TRP A 484 3.81 -10.21 -4.68
CA TRP A 484 3.91 -8.79 -4.97
C TRP A 484 5.17 -8.47 -5.81
N PRO A 485 5.39 -9.16 -6.94
CA PRO A 485 6.62 -9.03 -7.74
C PRO A 485 6.83 -7.60 -8.26
N ALA A 486 5.74 -6.86 -8.43
CA ALA A 486 5.74 -5.51 -8.95
C ALA A 486 6.02 -4.40 -7.91
N TRP A 487 6.57 -4.71 -6.72
CA TRP A 487 6.85 -3.66 -5.73
C TRP A 487 7.92 -2.64 -6.18
N GLY A 488 8.94 -3.07 -6.93
CA GLY A 488 9.97 -2.18 -7.50
C GLY A 488 11.21 -1.96 -6.61
N HIS A 489 11.27 -2.54 -5.42
CA HIS A 489 12.40 -2.42 -4.49
C HIS A 489 12.97 -3.77 -4.02
N TRP A 490 12.49 -4.89 -4.57
CA TRP A 490 13.00 -6.21 -4.18
C TRP A 490 14.49 -6.38 -4.48
N TYR A 491 14.94 -5.88 -5.63
CA TYR A 491 16.35 -5.96 -6.01
C TYR A 491 17.25 -5.19 -5.03
N GLU A 492 16.83 -4.01 -4.59
CA GLU A 492 17.53 -3.18 -3.60
C GLU A 492 17.52 -3.89 -2.23
N LEU A 493 16.33 -4.31 -1.76
CA LEU A 493 16.16 -4.96 -0.46
C LEU A 493 17.05 -6.20 -0.32
N PHE A 494 17.02 -7.11 -1.32
CA PHE A 494 17.83 -8.31 -1.30
C PHE A 494 19.32 -8.00 -1.48
N GLY A 495 19.68 -6.96 -2.24
CA GLY A 495 21.05 -6.50 -2.38
C GLY A 495 21.66 -5.99 -1.08
N ASP A 496 20.93 -5.11 -0.37
CA ASP A 496 21.34 -4.62 0.96
C ASP A 496 21.50 -5.78 1.96
N ALA A 497 20.64 -6.79 1.87
CA ALA A 497 20.71 -7.97 2.72
C ALA A 497 21.89 -8.90 2.36
N VAL A 498 22.26 -9.01 1.08
CA VAL A 498 23.49 -9.70 0.64
C VAL A 498 24.71 -9.03 1.23
N ASP A 499 24.79 -7.70 1.16
CA ASP A 499 25.92 -6.95 1.71
C ASP A 499 25.99 -7.10 3.24
N ALA A 500 24.85 -7.11 3.93
CA ALA A 500 24.78 -7.39 5.37
C ALA A 500 25.24 -8.80 5.71
N ALA A 501 24.90 -9.82 4.90
CA ALA A 501 25.32 -11.19 5.11
C ALA A 501 26.84 -11.36 4.91
N HIS A 502 27.40 -10.72 3.89
CA HIS A 502 28.86 -10.71 3.69
C HIS A 502 29.59 -9.97 4.83
N ALA A 503 29.03 -8.84 5.31
CA ALA A 503 29.60 -8.11 6.46
C ALA A 503 29.56 -8.94 7.76
N ALA A 504 28.59 -9.85 7.90
CA ALA A 504 28.46 -10.78 9.03
C ALA A 504 29.26 -12.10 8.83
N ASP A 505 29.96 -12.27 7.70
CA ASP A 505 30.64 -13.51 7.29
C ASP A 505 29.68 -14.74 7.20
N ASP A 506 28.40 -14.50 6.92
CA ASP A 506 27.37 -15.51 6.77
C ASP A 506 27.18 -15.87 5.29
N ARG A 507 28.04 -16.77 4.80
CA ARG A 507 28.04 -17.21 3.39
C ARG A 507 26.77 -17.95 2.98
N ALA A 508 26.16 -18.70 3.89
CA ALA A 508 24.94 -19.42 3.61
C ALA A 508 23.76 -18.47 3.37
N SER A 509 23.59 -17.47 4.23
CA SER A 509 22.59 -16.42 4.02
C SER A 509 22.88 -15.58 2.79
N ALA A 510 24.15 -15.22 2.52
CA ALA A 510 24.54 -14.49 1.32
C ALA A 510 24.14 -15.24 0.04
N ALA A 511 24.39 -16.54 -0.03
CA ALA A 511 24.01 -17.37 -1.17
C ALA A 511 22.49 -17.42 -1.39
N ARG A 512 21.69 -17.60 -0.33
CA ARG A 512 20.23 -17.60 -0.41
C ARG A 512 19.70 -16.23 -0.89
N LEU A 513 20.20 -15.16 -0.32
CA LEU A 513 19.79 -13.79 -0.66
C LEU A 513 20.20 -13.40 -2.09
N LEU A 514 21.36 -13.88 -2.58
CA LEU A 514 21.75 -13.75 -4.00
C LEU A 514 20.79 -14.50 -4.93
N GLY A 515 20.23 -15.64 -4.52
CA GLY A 515 19.16 -16.33 -5.23
C GLY A 515 17.90 -15.46 -5.32
N LEU A 516 17.48 -14.83 -4.23
CA LEU A 516 16.33 -13.89 -4.22
C LEU A 516 16.62 -12.64 -5.03
N GLN A 517 17.82 -12.11 -4.98
CA GLN A 517 18.23 -10.98 -5.82
C GLN A 517 18.28 -11.36 -7.30
N THR A 518 18.65 -12.60 -7.63
CA THR A 518 18.56 -13.15 -9.00
C THR A 518 17.12 -13.17 -9.49
N TRP A 519 16.18 -13.64 -8.63
CA TRP A 519 14.76 -13.58 -8.91
C TRP A 519 14.31 -12.14 -9.19
N ALA A 520 14.68 -11.18 -8.33
CA ALA A 520 14.33 -9.78 -8.50
C ALA A 520 14.95 -9.16 -9.79
N ALA A 521 16.18 -9.55 -10.14
CA ALA A 521 16.80 -9.12 -11.39
C ALA A 521 15.98 -9.56 -12.63
N LEU A 522 15.48 -10.81 -12.61
CA LEU A 522 14.67 -11.36 -13.70
C LEU A 522 13.26 -10.78 -13.73
N MET A 523 12.56 -10.77 -12.58
CA MET A 523 11.13 -10.47 -12.51
C MET A 523 10.85 -8.96 -12.45
N GLU A 524 11.67 -8.22 -11.71
CA GLU A 524 11.47 -6.79 -11.47
C GLU A 524 12.20 -5.92 -12.51
N ARG A 525 13.42 -6.31 -12.90
CA ARG A 525 14.26 -5.51 -13.81
C ARG A 525 14.35 -6.04 -15.23
N GLY A 526 13.98 -7.31 -15.47
CA GLY A 526 14.18 -7.97 -16.76
C GLY A 526 15.65 -8.14 -17.14
N ASP A 527 16.57 -7.97 -16.17
CA ASP A 527 18.02 -8.03 -16.37
C ASP A 527 18.51 -9.48 -16.33
N ARG A 528 18.48 -10.14 -17.48
CA ARG A 528 18.88 -11.54 -17.61
C ARG A 528 20.39 -11.75 -17.43
N THR A 529 21.20 -10.79 -17.86
CA THR A 529 22.67 -10.89 -17.75
C THR A 529 23.12 -10.67 -16.33
N GLY A 530 22.64 -9.63 -15.66
CA GLY A 530 22.92 -9.39 -14.24
C GLY A 530 22.41 -10.53 -13.35
N ALA A 531 21.28 -11.14 -13.69
CA ALA A 531 20.78 -12.32 -12.98
C ALA A 531 21.78 -13.49 -13.01
N LEU A 532 22.42 -13.78 -14.15
CA LEU A 532 23.42 -14.83 -14.25
C LEU A 532 24.68 -14.51 -13.41
N GLU A 533 25.10 -13.24 -13.39
CA GLU A 533 26.23 -12.82 -12.54
C GLU A 533 25.92 -13.01 -11.05
N LEU A 534 24.72 -12.62 -10.61
CA LEU A 534 24.28 -12.79 -9.23
C LEU A 534 24.17 -14.27 -8.86
N ALA A 535 23.52 -15.09 -9.68
CA ALA A 535 23.39 -16.52 -9.44
C ALA A 535 24.76 -17.23 -9.35
N THR A 536 25.71 -16.84 -10.22
CA THR A 536 27.06 -17.40 -10.21
C THR A 536 27.82 -17.03 -8.93
N ARG A 537 27.67 -15.80 -8.45
CA ARG A 537 28.20 -15.37 -7.14
C ARG A 537 27.55 -16.16 -6.01
N GLY A 538 26.22 -16.34 -6.05
CA GLY A 538 25.50 -17.13 -5.07
C GLY A 538 25.99 -18.57 -4.99
N LEU A 539 26.29 -19.20 -6.15
CA LEU A 539 26.86 -20.54 -6.19
C LEU A 539 28.28 -20.60 -5.59
N ALA A 540 29.08 -19.55 -5.79
CA ALA A 540 30.41 -19.48 -5.16
C ALA A 540 30.31 -19.37 -3.61
N ASP A 541 29.41 -18.54 -3.10
CA ASP A 541 29.16 -18.40 -1.65
C ASP A 541 28.57 -19.70 -1.06
N ALA A 542 27.63 -20.36 -1.77
CA ALA A 542 27.04 -21.63 -1.36
C ALA A 542 28.12 -22.73 -1.19
N ARG A 543 29.01 -22.84 -2.17
CA ARG A 543 30.14 -23.79 -2.10
C ARG A 543 31.11 -23.46 -0.96
N ALA A 544 31.30 -22.17 -0.66
CA ALA A 544 32.14 -21.76 0.45
C ALA A 544 31.47 -22.01 1.83
N ALA A 545 30.14 -22.06 1.88
CA ALA A 545 29.38 -22.38 3.09
C ALA A 545 29.36 -23.87 3.43
N ASP A 546 29.73 -24.74 2.49
CA ASP A 546 29.72 -26.23 2.63
C ASP A 546 28.34 -26.77 3.07
N ASP A 547 27.26 -26.21 2.53
CA ASP A 547 25.86 -26.56 2.80
C ASP A 547 25.22 -27.13 1.52
N ASP A 548 24.81 -28.39 1.57
CA ASP A 548 24.22 -29.08 0.42
C ASP A 548 22.91 -28.50 -0.04
N ALA A 549 22.03 -28.03 0.88
CA ALA A 549 20.73 -27.48 0.54
C ALA A 549 20.89 -26.10 -0.11
N VAL A 550 21.77 -25.25 0.43
CA VAL A 550 22.08 -23.94 -0.13
C VAL A 550 22.75 -24.09 -1.50
N SER A 551 23.65 -25.09 -1.66
CA SER A 551 24.28 -25.35 -2.94
C SER A 551 23.29 -25.81 -4.00
N ALA A 552 22.35 -26.71 -3.66
CA ALA A 552 21.29 -27.14 -4.56
C ALA A 552 20.38 -25.96 -5.01
N SER A 553 20.02 -25.08 -4.09
CA SER A 553 19.25 -23.88 -4.40
C SER A 553 20.04 -22.92 -5.31
N ALA A 554 21.34 -22.73 -5.08
CA ALA A 554 22.17 -21.88 -5.92
C ALA A 554 22.33 -22.42 -7.33
N GLU A 555 22.51 -23.75 -7.50
CA GLU A 555 22.53 -24.40 -8.80
C GLU A 555 21.21 -24.20 -9.56
N TYR A 556 20.06 -24.29 -8.87
CA TYR A 556 18.75 -23.98 -9.46
C TYR A 556 18.70 -22.54 -10.02
N HIS A 557 19.19 -21.53 -9.28
CA HIS A 557 19.17 -20.14 -9.74
C HIS A 557 20.10 -19.90 -10.95
N VAL A 558 21.27 -20.55 -11.00
CA VAL A 558 22.16 -20.50 -12.18
C VAL A 558 21.46 -21.11 -13.41
N ALA A 559 20.81 -22.25 -13.23
CA ALA A 559 20.04 -22.87 -14.28
C ALA A 559 18.91 -21.97 -14.80
N TRP A 560 18.19 -21.35 -13.90
CA TRP A 560 17.11 -20.43 -14.25
C TRP A 560 17.62 -19.22 -15.05
N ALA A 561 18.73 -18.61 -14.63
CA ALA A 561 19.34 -17.50 -15.35
C ALA A 561 19.80 -17.92 -16.77
N HIS A 562 20.37 -19.12 -16.95
CA HIS A 562 20.69 -19.65 -18.27
C HIS A 562 19.45 -19.86 -19.15
N LEU A 563 18.36 -20.39 -18.58
CA LEU A 563 17.10 -20.56 -19.32
C LEU A 563 16.49 -19.19 -19.72
N ALA A 564 16.56 -18.19 -18.86
CA ALA A 564 16.13 -16.84 -19.17
C ALA A 564 16.94 -16.22 -20.36
N LEU A 565 18.21 -16.60 -20.47
CA LEU A 565 19.10 -16.25 -21.60
C LEU A 565 18.93 -17.15 -22.83
N ARG A 566 17.98 -18.10 -22.83
CA ARG A 566 17.77 -19.07 -23.90
C ARG A 566 18.99 -20.00 -24.14
N GLN A 567 19.65 -20.39 -23.07
CA GLN A 567 20.84 -21.26 -23.07
C GLN A 567 20.56 -22.61 -22.37
N PRO A 568 19.61 -23.41 -22.89
CA PRO A 568 19.20 -24.66 -22.21
C PRO A 568 20.30 -25.69 -22.08
N GLU A 569 21.29 -25.73 -22.99
CA GLU A 569 22.46 -26.66 -22.91
C GLU A 569 23.31 -26.33 -21.68
N LEU A 570 23.46 -25.06 -21.33
CA LEU A 570 24.20 -24.62 -20.14
C LEU A 570 23.40 -24.78 -18.85
N ALA A 571 22.08 -24.77 -18.95
CA ALA A 571 21.20 -24.92 -17.80
C ALA A 571 21.18 -26.40 -17.28
N LEU A 572 21.17 -27.39 -18.18
CA LEU A 572 20.98 -28.80 -17.81
C LEU A 572 21.96 -29.31 -16.75
N PRO A 573 23.29 -29.07 -16.83
CA PRO A 573 24.23 -29.53 -15.81
C PRO A 573 23.92 -28.97 -14.40
N HIS A 574 23.46 -27.73 -14.34
CA HIS A 574 23.09 -27.09 -13.08
C HIS A 574 21.74 -27.61 -12.55
N ILE A 575 20.80 -27.95 -13.44
CA ILE A 575 19.54 -28.59 -13.05
C ILE A 575 19.82 -29.97 -12.46
N ASP A 576 20.68 -30.76 -13.11
CA ASP A 576 21.05 -32.11 -12.64
C ASP A 576 21.72 -32.04 -11.26
N ALA A 577 22.65 -31.09 -11.06
CA ALA A 577 23.29 -30.85 -9.76
C ALA A 577 22.27 -30.43 -8.67
N ALA A 578 21.29 -29.59 -9.03
CA ALA A 578 20.21 -29.18 -8.12
C ALA A 578 19.31 -30.38 -7.75
N ILE A 579 18.94 -31.23 -8.70
CA ILE A 579 18.16 -32.47 -8.47
C ILE A 579 18.92 -33.42 -7.54
N ASP A 580 20.23 -33.65 -7.79
CA ASP A 580 21.06 -34.52 -6.97
C ASP A 580 21.16 -33.96 -5.52
N GLY A 581 21.38 -32.67 -5.36
CA GLY A 581 21.43 -32.02 -4.05
C GLY A 581 20.11 -32.15 -3.30
N ASN A 582 18.98 -31.77 -3.92
CA ASN A 582 17.66 -31.88 -3.29
C ASN A 582 17.22 -33.33 -3.01
N THR A 583 17.71 -34.29 -3.79
CA THR A 583 17.49 -35.70 -3.49
C THR A 583 18.24 -36.13 -2.22
N ARG A 584 19.47 -35.65 -2.00
CA ARG A 584 20.23 -35.93 -0.77
C ARG A 584 19.61 -35.26 0.46
N THR A 585 19.11 -34.06 0.33
CA THR A 585 18.48 -33.30 1.44
C THR A 585 17.03 -33.71 1.70
N GLY A 586 16.40 -34.42 0.76
CA GLY A 586 15.00 -34.86 0.86
C GLY A 586 13.99 -33.73 0.67
N ASP A 587 14.32 -32.67 -0.07
CA ASP A 587 13.42 -31.57 -0.38
C ASP A 587 12.57 -31.90 -1.61
N ASP A 588 11.41 -32.55 -1.37
CA ASP A 588 10.47 -32.93 -2.43
C ASP A 588 9.87 -31.71 -3.16
N ALA A 589 9.70 -30.59 -2.49
CA ALA A 589 9.15 -29.39 -3.10
C ALA A 589 10.15 -28.77 -4.09
N ALA A 590 11.42 -28.66 -3.71
CA ALA A 590 12.49 -28.19 -4.59
C ALA A 590 12.71 -29.16 -5.77
N LEU A 591 12.58 -30.49 -5.56
CA LEU A 591 12.66 -31.48 -6.64
C LEU A 591 11.60 -31.27 -7.71
N VAL A 592 10.36 -30.95 -7.33
CA VAL A 592 9.27 -30.61 -8.26
C VAL A 592 9.67 -29.43 -9.15
N GLN A 593 10.24 -28.36 -8.56
CA GLN A 593 10.69 -27.18 -9.31
C GLN A 593 11.86 -27.50 -10.25
N CYS A 594 12.87 -28.21 -9.78
CA CYS A 594 14.03 -28.58 -10.60
C CYS A 594 13.63 -29.48 -11.78
N ARG A 595 12.74 -30.45 -11.58
CA ARG A 595 12.25 -31.32 -12.65
C ARG A 595 11.36 -30.60 -13.63
N SER A 596 10.56 -29.61 -13.19
CA SER A 596 9.80 -28.74 -14.07
C SER A 596 10.73 -27.94 -14.97
N MET A 597 11.81 -27.41 -14.40
CA MET A 597 12.83 -26.68 -15.13
C MET A 597 13.58 -27.56 -16.11
N ALA A 598 13.90 -28.82 -15.74
CA ALA A 598 14.48 -29.83 -16.65
C ALA A 598 13.57 -30.08 -17.86
N GLY A 599 12.27 -30.27 -17.62
CA GLY A 599 11.29 -30.43 -18.67
C GLY A 599 11.25 -29.26 -19.65
N ALA A 600 11.26 -28.04 -19.13
CA ALA A 600 11.29 -26.84 -19.95
C ALA A 600 12.60 -26.71 -20.76
N ALA A 601 13.75 -27.01 -20.18
CA ALA A 601 15.04 -27.02 -20.88
C ALA A 601 15.06 -28.07 -22.00
N LEU A 602 14.61 -29.29 -21.73
CA LEU A 602 14.52 -30.38 -22.71
C LEU A 602 13.54 -30.04 -23.85
N HIS A 603 12.44 -29.40 -23.56
CA HIS A 603 11.50 -28.91 -24.59
C HIS A 603 12.17 -27.90 -25.53
N LEU A 604 12.91 -26.93 -24.98
CA LEU A 604 13.65 -25.93 -25.76
C LEU A 604 14.73 -26.54 -26.65
N LEU A 605 15.30 -27.68 -26.23
CA LEU A 605 16.28 -28.47 -27.02
C LEU A 605 15.64 -29.37 -28.07
N GLY A 606 14.31 -29.40 -28.19
CA GLY A 606 13.59 -30.32 -29.07
C GLY A 606 13.57 -31.77 -28.56
N ARG A 607 14.07 -32.05 -27.33
CA ARG A 607 14.04 -33.37 -26.68
C ARG A 607 12.68 -33.63 -26.04
N HIS A 608 11.62 -33.52 -26.82
CA HIS A 608 10.25 -33.50 -26.36
C HIS A 608 9.81 -34.79 -25.63
N ALA A 609 10.30 -35.94 -26.02
CA ALA A 609 9.98 -37.20 -25.34
C ALA A 609 10.54 -37.22 -23.90
N GLU A 610 11.73 -36.69 -23.70
CA GLU A 610 12.35 -36.59 -22.39
C GLU A 610 11.68 -35.47 -21.54
N ALA A 611 11.29 -34.37 -22.17
CA ALA A 611 10.49 -33.33 -21.51
C ALA A 611 9.18 -33.89 -20.93
N ILE A 612 8.43 -34.71 -21.73
CA ILE A 612 7.22 -35.38 -21.24
C ILE A 612 7.53 -36.30 -20.06
N ALA A 613 8.63 -37.04 -20.11
CA ALA A 613 9.03 -37.92 -18.99
C ALA A 613 9.33 -37.14 -17.70
N SER A 614 9.99 -35.99 -17.83
CA SER A 614 10.27 -35.08 -16.72
C SER A 614 8.99 -34.51 -16.10
N PHE A 615 8.08 -33.95 -16.90
CA PHE A 615 6.81 -33.43 -16.37
C PHE A 615 5.90 -34.52 -15.79
N ARG A 616 5.94 -35.75 -16.32
CA ARG A 616 5.25 -36.86 -15.69
C ARG A 616 5.86 -37.24 -14.33
N ALA A 617 7.18 -37.06 -14.14
CA ALA A 617 7.78 -37.19 -12.82
C ALA A 617 7.30 -36.10 -11.87
N VAL A 618 7.21 -34.85 -12.33
CA VAL A 618 6.59 -33.74 -11.56
C VAL A 618 5.18 -34.13 -11.08
N LEU A 619 4.32 -34.63 -11.96
CA LEU A 619 2.95 -35.05 -11.60
C LEU A 619 2.94 -36.16 -10.53
N ARG A 620 3.91 -37.12 -10.56
CA ARG A 620 4.06 -38.15 -9.52
C ARG A 620 4.51 -37.58 -8.18
N ASP A 621 5.43 -36.62 -8.21
CA ASP A 621 5.97 -36.03 -6.98
C ASP A 621 4.94 -35.12 -6.29
N LEU A 622 4.12 -34.39 -7.08
CA LEU A 622 2.99 -33.61 -6.55
C LEU A 622 1.95 -34.44 -5.78
N GLN A 623 1.82 -35.73 -6.10
CA GLN A 623 0.97 -36.63 -5.33
C GLN A 623 1.52 -36.91 -3.91
N ARG A 624 2.83 -36.74 -3.67
CA ARG A 624 3.46 -36.88 -2.36
C ARG A 624 3.38 -35.61 -1.53
N VAL A 625 3.40 -34.44 -2.19
CA VAL A 625 3.31 -33.13 -1.52
C VAL A 625 1.89 -32.85 -0.96
N GLY A 626 0.85 -33.53 -1.49
CA GLY A 626 -0.53 -33.43 -1.02
C GLY A 626 -1.43 -32.57 -1.93
N GLU A 627 -2.68 -33.03 -2.11
CA GLU A 627 -3.64 -32.39 -3.03
C GLU A 627 -4.27 -31.08 -2.51
N GLY A 628 -4.02 -30.72 -1.26
CA GLY A 628 -4.62 -29.54 -0.61
C GLY A 628 -3.82 -28.23 -0.78
N ASP A 629 -2.63 -28.27 -1.37
CA ASP A 629 -1.82 -27.07 -1.59
C ASP A 629 -2.21 -26.40 -2.92
N PRO A 630 -2.70 -25.14 -2.91
CA PRO A 630 -3.01 -24.38 -4.13
C PRO A 630 -1.81 -24.28 -5.09
N GLY A 631 -0.59 -24.19 -4.58
CA GLY A 631 0.64 -24.16 -5.37
C GLY A 631 0.87 -25.49 -6.12
N ALA A 632 0.56 -26.63 -5.50
CA ALA A 632 0.65 -27.94 -6.12
C ALA A 632 -0.35 -28.08 -7.29
N VAL A 633 -1.58 -27.56 -7.13
CA VAL A 633 -2.60 -27.59 -8.19
C VAL A 633 -2.17 -26.70 -9.37
N PHE A 634 -1.64 -25.49 -9.10
CA PHE A 634 -1.09 -24.62 -10.14
C PHE A 634 0.04 -25.30 -10.92
N THR A 635 1.01 -25.90 -10.21
CA THR A 635 2.13 -26.61 -10.82
C THR A 635 1.65 -27.79 -11.66
N ARG A 636 0.57 -28.50 -11.23
CA ARG A 636 -0.07 -29.56 -12.00
C ARG A 636 -0.60 -29.07 -13.34
N VAL A 637 -1.29 -27.92 -13.37
CA VAL A 637 -1.82 -27.32 -14.61
C VAL A 637 -0.69 -27.02 -15.57
N VAL A 638 0.38 -26.38 -15.08
CA VAL A 638 1.55 -26.04 -15.91
C VAL A 638 2.24 -27.31 -16.45
N ALA A 639 2.43 -28.32 -15.62
CA ALA A 639 3.05 -29.58 -16.06
C ALA A 639 2.20 -30.28 -17.15
N LEU A 640 0.89 -30.31 -17.02
CA LEU A 640 -0.02 -30.89 -18.01
C LEU A 640 0.00 -30.11 -19.33
N GLU A 641 0.03 -28.80 -19.27
CA GLU A 641 0.18 -27.96 -20.47
C GLU A 641 1.50 -28.26 -21.21
N GLU A 642 2.62 -28.32 -20.50
CA GLU A 642 3.94 -28.57 -21.09
C GLU A 642 4.05 -29.99 -21.64
N ILE A 643 3.36 -30.97 -21.04
CA ILE A 643 3.20 -32.33 -21.63
C ILE A 643 2.43 -32.22 -22.96
N ALA A 644 1.28 -31.52 -22.97
CA ALA A 644 0.47 -31.36 -24.18
C ALA A 644 1.26 -30.65 -25.29
N LYS A 645 1.99 -29.59 -24.97
CA LYS A 645 2.83 -28.84 -25.87
C LYS A 645 3.95 -29.70 -26.48
N SER A 646 4.63 -30.49 -25.65
CA SER A 646 5.69 -31.40 -26.10
C SER A 646 5.13 -32.57 -26.93
N ALA A 647 3.96 -33.09 -26.59
CA ALA A 647 3.25 -34.11 -27.38
C ALA A 647 2.78 -33.58 -28.73
N ASN A 648 2.30 -32.34 -28.81
CA ASN A 648 1.96 -31.67 -30.06
C ASN A 648 3.21 -31.56 -30.97
N ALA A 649 4.35 -31.15 -30.42
CA ALA A 649 5.58 -31.08 -31.18
C ALA A 649 6.06 -32.46 -31.76
N LEU A 650 5.70 -33.57 -31.10
CA LEU A 650 5.96 -34.92 -31.58
C LEU A 650 4.89 -35.51 -32.51
N GLY A 651 3.77 -34.80 -32.76
CA GLY A 651 2.63 -35.30 -33.49
C GLY A 651 1.84 -36.38 -32.73
N ARG A 652 1.98 -36.46 -31.39
CA ARG A 652 1.26 -37.42 -30.53
C ARG A 652 -0.06 -36.80 -30.09
N TRP A 653 -0.98 -36.64 -31.04
CA TRP A 653 -2.19 -35.85 -30.89
C TRP A 653 -3.12 -36.35 -29.76
N ASP A 654 -3.28 -37.68 -29.60
CA ASP A 654 -4.12 -38.23 -28.53
C ASP A 654 -3.52 -37.92 -27.14
N GLU A 655 -2.21 -38.12 -26.96
CA GLU A 655 -1.51 -37.79 -25.73
C GLU A 655 -1.60 -36.30 -25.39
N ALA A 656 -1.51 -35.43 -26.41
CA ALA A 656 -1.67 -33.98 -26.24
C ALA A 656 -3.07 -33.59 -25.81
N ARG A 657 -4.11 -34.23 -26.39
CA ARG A 657 -5.52 -34.02 -26.01
C ARG A 657 -5.77 -34.44 -24.56
N ASP A 658 -5.36 -35.65 -24.19
CA ASP A 658 -5.56 -36.16 -22.83
C ASP A 658 -4.92 -35.26 -21.78
N ALA A 659 -3.68 -34.78 -22.01
CA ALA A 659 -2.99 -33.87 -21.11
C ALA A 659 -3.67 -32.50 -21.06
N ALA A 660 -4.11 -31.96 -22.21
CA ALA A 660 -4.81 -30.68 -22.28
C ALA A 660 -6.18 -30.73 -21.60
N ASP A 661 -6.95 -31.83 -21.75
CA ASP A 661 -8.22 -32.04 -21.06
C ASP A 661 -8.05 -32.08 -19.54
N ALA A 662 -7.05 -32.81 -19.06
CA ALA A 662 -6.72 -32.84 -17.64
C ALA A 662 -6.30 -31.46 -17.11
N GLY A 663 -5.48 -30.71 -17.90
CA GLY A 663 -5.07 -29.34 -17.59
C GLY A 663 -6.24 -28.37 -17.54
N PHE A 664 -7.15 -28.44 -18.50
CA PHE A 664 -8.38 -27.65 -18.54
C PHE A 664 -9.25 -27.90 -17.30
N GLY A 665 -9.46 -29.17 -16.94
CA GLY A 665 -10.23 -29.54 -15.75
C GLY A 665 -9.62 -29.00 -14.46
N ALA A 666 -8.31 -29.11 -14.31
CA ALA A 666 -7.58 -28.59 -13.14
C ALA A 666 -7.60 -27.05 -13.05
N ALA A 667 -7.40 -26.33 -14.17
CA ALA A 667 -7.46 -24.88 -14.23
C ALA A 667 -8.88 -24.35 -13.94
N SER A 668 -9.90 -25.01 -14.48
CA SER A 668 -11.32 -24.67 -14.24
C SER A 668 -11.70 -24.84 -12.77
N ALA A 669 -11.19 -25.85 -12.09
CA ALA A 669 -11.42 -26.07 -10.66
C ALA A 669 -10.83 -24.93 -9.79
N LEU A 670 -9.77 -24.25 -10.28
CA LEU A 670 -9.15 -23.10 -9.64
C LEU A 670 -9.79 -21.75 -10.04
N SER A 671 -10.78 -21.76 -10.95
CA SER A 671 -11.28 -20.54 -11.60
C SER A 671 -10.17 -19.72 -12.26
N TRP A 672 -9.14 -20.40 -12.80
CA TRP A 672 -8.00 -19.76 -13.47
C TRP A 672 -8.22 -19.78 -14.99
N ASP A 673 -8.89 -18.71 -15.48
CA ASP A 673 -9.32 -18.60 -16.89
C ASP A 673 -8.16 -18.59 -17.87
N THR A 674 -7.06 -17.90 -17.56
CA THR A 674 -5.84 -17.91 -18.39
C THR A 674 -5.22 -19.31 -18.50
N GLY A 675 -5.15 -20.07 -17.41
CA GLY A 675 -4.69 -21.45 -17.41
C GLY A 675 -5.60 -22.38 -18.25
N ALA A 676 -6.92 -22.20 -18.13
CA ALA A 676 -7.91 -22.93 -18.92
C ALA A 676 -7.79 -22.61 -20.42
N ALA A 677 -7.56 -21.35 -20.79
CA ALA A 677 -7.35 -20.92 -22.17
C ALA A 677 -6.05 -21.49 -22.76
N ARG A 678 -4.98 -21.57 -21.96
CA ARG A 678 -3.70 -22.21 -22.37
C ARG A 678 -3.89 -23.70 -22.67
N ALA A 679 -4.65 -24.41 -21.83
CA ALA A 679 -4.98 -25.81 -22.05
C ALA A 679 -5.84 -25.99 -23.31
N LEU A 680 -6.86 -25.15 -23.53
CA LEU A 680 -7.67 -25.15 -24.75
C LEU A 680 -6.84 -24.90 -26.00
N ARG A 681 -5.86 -24.00 -25.95
CA ARG A 681 -4.92 -23.77 -27.06
C ARG A 681 -4.16 -25.03 -27.42
N GLN A 682 -3.62 -25.78 -26.43
CA GLN A 682 -2.90 -27.02 -26.70
C GLN A 682 -3.83 -28.08 -27.28
N ARG A 683 -5.07 -28.17 -26.81
CA ARG A 683 -6.06 -29.12 -27.38
C ARG A 683 -6.45 -28.75 -28.80
N ALA A 684 -6.63 -27.44 -29.08
CA ALA A 684 -6.90 -26.98 -30.42
C ALA A 684 -5.75 -27.29 -31.39
N GLU A 685 -4.49 -27.11 -30.97
CA GLU A 685 -3.32 -27.52 -31.77
C GLU A 685 -3.34 -29.03 -32.08
N ALA A 686 -3.66 -29.89 -31.09
CA ALA A 686 -3.74 -31.32 -31.26
C ALA A 686 -4.87 -31.72 -32.24
N LEU A 687 -6.06 -31.11 -32.10
CA LEU A 687 -7.20 -31.34 -33.00
C LEU A 687 -6.88 -30.87 -34.42
N PHE A 688 -6.23 -29.71 -34.58
CA PHE A 688 -5.82 -29.23 -35.89
C PHE A 688 -4.79 -30.16 -36.53
N GLY A 689 -3.80 -30.64 -35.76
CA GLY A 689 -2.80 -31.59 -36.24
C GLY A 689 -3.36 -32.96 -36.59
N SER A 690 -4.41 -33.42 -35.94
CA SER A 690 -5.13 -34.68 -36.29
C SER A 690 -6.13 -34.51 -37.42
N GLY A 691 -6.35 -33.31 -37.95
CA GLY A 691 -7.27 -33.03 -39.07
C GLY A 691 -8.68 -32.66 -38.62
N GLU A 692 -8.95 -32.46 -37.35
CA GLU A 692 -10.26 -32.10 -36.77
C GLU A 692 -10.44 -30.56 -36.67
N ALA A 693 -10.40 -29.87 -37.81
CA ALA A 693 -10.39 -28.41 -37.87
C ALA A 693 -11.57 -27.72 -37.18
N ASP A 694 -12.78 -28.27 -37.26
CA ASP A 694 -13.96 -27.71 -36.60
C ASP A 694 -13.89 -27.82 -35.07
N GLY A 695 -13.27 -28.88 -34.56
CA GLY A 695 -13.00 -29.04 -33.12
C GLY A 695 -11.96 -28.03 -32.65
N ALA A 696 -10.88 -27.91 -33.39
CA ALA A 696 -9.81 -26.95 -33.12
C ALA A 696 -10.31 -25.49 -33.07
N ARG A 697 -11.19 -25.11 -34.02
CA ARG A 697 -11.82 -23.79 -34.06
C ARG A 697 -12.64 -23.52 -32.79
N ARG A 698 -13.53 -24.44 -32.43
CA ARG A 698 -14.37 -24.28 -31.23
C ARG A 698 -13.55 -24.09 -29.96
N ASP A 699 -12.47 -24.83 -29.81
CA ASP A 699 -11.58 -24.73 -28.64
C ASP A 699 -10.83 -23.41 -28.63
N ALA A 700 -10.31 -22.95 -29.76
CA ALA A 700 -9.63 -21.67 -29.89
C ALA A 700 -10.57 -20.48 -29.58
N GLU A 701 -11.80 -20.49 -30.13
CA GLU A 701 -12.83 -19.47 -29.86
C GLU A 701 -13.23 -19.45 -28.38
N ARG A 702 -13.37 -20.63 -27.76
CA ARG A 702 -13.67 -20.76 -26.34
C ARG A 702 -12.52 -20.22 -25.49
N GLY A 703 -11.28 -20.50 -25.84
CA GLY A 703 -10.09 -19.97 -25.16
C GLY A 703 -10.02 -18.45 -25.24
N ILE A 704 -10.33 -17.87 -26.40
CA ILE A 704 -10.42 -16.41 -26.59
C ILE A 704 -11.48 -15.82 -25.66
N ALA A 705 -12.68 -16.43 -25.59
CA ALA A 705 -13.76 -15.94 -24.77
C ALA A 705 -13.41 -15.92 -23.27
N LEU A 706 -12.58 -16.86 -22.78
CA LEU A 706 -12.09 -16.89 -21.40
C LEU A 706 -11.12 -15.74 -21.12
N VAL A 707 -10.19 -15.46 -22.03
CA VAL A 707 -9.15 -14.43 -21.82
C VAL A 707 -9.61 -13.01 -22.18
N ASP A 708 -10.59 -12.84 -23.08
CA ASP A 708 -11.13 -11.53 -23.45
C ASP A 708 -11.92 -10.88 -22.29
N ALA A 709 -12.36 -11.71 -21.33
CA ALA A 709 -12.99 -11.26 -20.10
C ALA A 709 -11.98 -10.72 -19.07
N ASP A 710 -10.71 -11.14 -19.14
CA ASP A 710 -9.64 -10.79 -18.17
C ASP A 710 -8.54 -9.95 -18.85
N ARG A 711 -8.87 -8.70 -19.19
CA ARG A 711 -7.95 -7.78 -19.91
C ARG A 711 -6.75 -7.28 -19.09
N ALA A 712 -6.63 -7.65 -17.82
CA ALA A 712 -5.64 -7.12 -16.88
C ALA A 712 -4.34 -7.96 -16.79
N ASP A 713 -4.33 -9.20 -17.29
CA ASP A 713 -3.19 -10.11 -17.19
C ASP A 713 -2.30 -10.05 -18.44
N ALA A 714 -1.01 -9.71 -18.25
CA ALA A 714 -0.02 -9.73 -19.35
C ALA A 714 0.13 -11.12 -20.00
N GLN A 715 -0.06 -12.20 -19.24
CA GLN A 715 -0.07 -13.57 -19.78
C GLN A 715 -1.33 -13.85 -20.61
N ALA A 716 -2.47 -13.32 -20.21
CA ALA A 716 -3.71 -13.41 -20.98
C ALA A 716 -3.54 -12.78 -22.39
N ALA A 717 -2.86 -11.64 -22.49
CA ALA A 717 -2.60 -10.98 -23.77
C ALA A 717 -1.73 -11.85 -24.71
N VAL A 718 -0.74 -12.55 -24.19
CA VAL A 718 0.11 -13.49 -24.95
C VAL A 718 -0.73 -14.65 -25.47
N VAL A 719 -1.50 -15.30 -24.58
CA VAL A 719 -2.35 -16.45 -24.93
C VAL A 719 -3.42 -16.06 -25.97
N LEU A 720 -3.99 -14.86 -25.82
CA LEU A 720 -4.94 -14.30 -26.80
C LEU A 720 -4.32 -14.14 -28.20
N GLY A 721 -3.09 -13.62 -28.25
CA GLY A 721 -2.33 -13.51 -29.50
C GLY A 721 -2.08 -14.88 -30.16
N GLU A 722 -1.65 -15.86 -29.38
CA GLU A 722 -1.40 -17.22 -29.85
C GLU A 722 -2.66 -17.93 -30.34
N LEU A 723 -3.81 -17.78 -29.63
CA LEU A 723 -5.10 -18.35 -30.05
C LEU A 723 -5.62 -17.71 -31.33
N ARG A 724 -5.46 -16.40 -31.52
CA ARG A 724 -5.84 -15.71 -32.77
C ARG A 724 -4.97 -16.18 -33.93
N ALA A 725 -3.66 -16.31 -33.74
CA ALA A 725 -2.77 -16.85 -34.76
C ALA A 725 -3.11 -18.30 -35.14
N LEU A 726 -3.53 -19.11 -34.17
CA LEU A 726 -4.00 -20.47 -34.42
C LEU A 726 -5.29 -20.48 -35.26
N LEU A 727 -6.26 -19.62 -34.96
CA LEU A 727 -7.48 -19.46 -35.76
C LEU A 727 -7.18 -19.03 -37.18
N GLU A 728 -6.26 -18.10 -37.41
CA GLU A 728 -5.84 -17.69 -38.75
C GLU A 728 -5.22 -18.88 -39.54
N ARG A 729 -4.45 -19.74 -38.88
CA ARG A 729 -3.91 -20.97 -39.50
C ARG A 729 -5.04 -21.95 -39.82
N ILE A 730 -6.01 -22.18 -38.94
CA ILE A 730 -7.17 -23.04 -39.17
C ILE A 730 -8.00 -22.51 -40.33
N ASP A 731 -8.20 -21.22 -40.45
CA ASP A 731 -8.96 -20.56 -41.51
C ASP A 731 -8.25 -20.50 -42.85
N GLY A 732 -6.99 -20.95 -42.91
CA GLY A 732 -6.16 -20.88 -44.16
C GLY A 732 -5.74 -19.48 -44.55
N ARG A 733 -5.67 -18.55 -43.61
CA ARG A 733 -5.31 -17.15 -43.81
C ARG A 733 -3.85 -16.83 -43.43
N ALA A 734 -3.12 -17.80 -42.87
CA ALA A 734 -1.69 -17.65 -42.60
C ALA A 734 -0.84 -18.18 -43.79
N PRO A 735 0.26 -17.51 -44.13
CA PRO A 735 1.19 -17.96 -45.20
C PRO A 735 1.89 -19.26 -44.85
#